data_1aac27b799a883c196d7c07698052be9
#
_entry.id   1aac27b799a883c196d7c07698052be9
#
_cell.length_a   1.000
_cell.length_b   1.000
_cell.length_c   1.000
_cell.angle_alpha   90.00
_cell.angle_beta   90.00
_cell.angle_gamma   90.00
#
_symmetry.space_group_name_H-M   'P 1'
#
loop_
_entity.id
_entity.type
_entity.pdbx_description
1 polymer ?
#
loop_
_entity_poly.entity_id
_entity_poly.type
_entity_poly.pdbx_seq_one_letter_code
_entity_poly.pdbx_strand_id
1 'polypeptide(L)'
;MSDETTTLNDACVANLLQTKWLLAPSHRVGHQWIESVVRSGQSIVNLHPTTVLRLALDIVGFELAENGLTLAGRSVGPLVIDATWDQLSPHGYLGRLEGSADLSAAVCESLLSLRLAGASANDLDESHLESEAKAKDIVILLNAYEEFLKANALVDEADVLSRAIAELKAVPGVVKHETLILIPKGFHAAGLERQFLDALPGSQRIEIRHPADQQDSTGSTTDIRLLANIGKSTEGIQPSNDGSVKLFRAVGEINEVREALRHCLSDKQPVDDVEFLHTDAATYVPLIYATARRYFSEPDRPEGVPVTFAEGIPASLSRPRRALVGWLRWTQEDYPQRLLVEMISEGLLDCGDDDLSFGFLVRLLRPIAIGLGADKYLPKLDEQITAMGKTPPKVSADGDDNSAVIAAHERKLKGLKSLRKLTKQLLSLSQDIVSGTGSSALEAAEKFLKKSARSVSELDRYAAEALVEQLQDRRLWLDRLDVAIDLGKWLAALPDQTSVLGSGPRPGHLHVAHIGSGGHSGRKRTFVMGLDDRRFPGAALQDPILLDRERTSLSTELSTSAARLRHKIDELTVMLSRLSGSVTLSWPCHDLADDRETFPSSVVLSAYRLISGSHDADLESLNRAIGPPVSFAPATADEALDESERWLWRLSDAEIQGTNQIALVEAQFPHLARGSSAQLEQAAGFGAFNGYVPQAGKDLNPFAADGPVLSASALETAGRCPLAFFFRNGLKLHPPDELEIDPDRWIDAAQFGSLMHDVFRRFMDELSSAGQRPQFERDHNRLAKILHEAVEQWREDVPPPNENAFRMQYWQLVRTSSIFLQVEEDFCQDSQPRFFEVALGLESVAGGNPLDDKEPSTVNLPNGKSILARGWIDRVDETDASQYSVWDYKISSGYGYDRADPFRQGRRVQSVLYLRMIETALRKNLDPKAIVERFGYFFPSIRAHGLRVDWDADTLASGMTILERLCASVEDGAFVATNDKDDCRYCDYASICRDVNRVTSQSKGLLGRDDLVPLKHFRELRRG
;
A
#
# COMPACT_ATOMS: atom_id res chain seq x y z
N MET A 1 51.96 39.87 -9.88
CA MET A 1 51.52 39.78 -8.48
C MET A 1 51.16 38.34 -8.19
N SER A 2 51.82 37.80 -7.19
CA SER A 2 51.93 36.38 -6.86
C SER A 2 50.61 35.63 -6.91
N ASP A 3 50.68 34.48 -7.52
CA ASP A 3 49.65 33.38 -7.53
C ASP A 3 49.52 32.77 -6.11
N GLU A 4 49.24 33.62 -5.11
CA GLU A 4 49.01 33.19 -3.73
C GLU A 4 47.63 32.56 -3.64
N THR A 5 47.63 31.28 -3.42
CA THR A 5 46.43 30.41 -3.30
C THR A 5 45.70 30.72 -2.01
N THR A 6 44.72 31.66 -2.08
CA THR A 6 43.92 32.12 -0.94
C THR A 6 42.88 31.08 -0.60
N THR A 7 42.91 30.56 0.64
CA THR A 7 41.81 29.70 1.17
C THR A 7 40.69 30.57 1.69
N LEU A 8 39.53 29.97 1.95
CA LEU A 8 38.39 30.64 2.59
C LEU A 8 38.80 31.26 3.94
N ASN A 9 39.60 30.55 4.73
CA ASN A 9 40.13 31.03 6.00
C ASN A 9 41.03 32.24 5.80
N ASP A 10 41.99 32.18 4.85
CA ASP A 10 42.90 33.28 4.59
C ASP A 10 42.13 34.52 4.13
N ALA A 11 41.15 34.36 3.24
CA ALA A 11 40.29 35.44 2.80
C ALA A 11 39.50 36.08 3.95
N CYS A 12 39.02 35.27 4.91
CA CYS A 12 38.29 35.77 6.07
C CYS A 12 39.19 36.48 7.09
N VAL A 13 40.38 35.98 7.33
CA VAL A 13 41.39 36.60 8.25
C VAL A 13 41.95 37.90 7.65
N ALA A 14 42.29 37.93 6.39
CA ALA A 14 42.84 39.12 5.71
C ALA A 14 41.79 40.25 5.63
N ASN A 15 40.50 39.95 5.59
CA ASN A 15 39.42 40.89 5.40
C ASN A 15 38.35 40.81 6.53
N LEU A 16 38.81 40.84 7.78
CA LEU A 16 37.98 40.50 8.95
C LEU A 16 36.69 41.30 9.05
N LEU A 17 36.73 42.62 8.84
CA LEU A 17 35.57 43.51 9.04
C LEU A 17 34.74 43.73 7.75
N GLN A 18 35.30 43.41 6.60
CA GLN A 18 34.61 43.57 5.31
C GLN A 18 33.45 42.56 5.17
N THR A 19 32.38 42.99 4.53
CA THR A 19 31.31 42.09 4.13
C THR A 19 31.79 41.16 3.03
N LYS A 20 31.62 39.87 3.22
CA LYS A 20 32.05 38.83 2.28
C LYS A 20 30.82 38.01 1.85
N TRP A 21 30.55 37.96 0.56
CA TRP A 21 29.60 37.04 -0.03
C TRP A 21 30.33 35.81 -0.53
N LEU A 22 30.01 34.68 0.08
CA LEU A 22 30.55 33.38 -0.33
C LEU A 22 29.61 32.72 -1.31
N LEU A 23 30.01 32.64 -2.56
CA LEU A 23 29.21 32.00 -3.59
C LEU A 23 29.27 30.48 -3.43
N ALA A 24 28.13 29.86 -3.36
CA ALA A 24 27.97 28.41 -3.17
C ALA A 24 26.92 27.85 -4.12
N PRO A 25 26.99 26.56 -4.49
CA PRO A 25 25.97 25.90 -5.31
C PRO A 25 24.58 25.94 -4.65
N SER A 26 24.53 25.90 -3.33
CA SER A 26 23.34 26.09 -2.52
C SER A 26 23.66 26.75 -1.18
N HIS A 27 22.69 27.36 -0.54
CA HIS A 27 22.83 27.89 0.81
C HIS A 27 23.34 26.82 1.80
N ARG A 28 22.90 25.57 1.64
CA ARG A 28 23.31 24.43 2.51
C ARG A 28 24.80 24.15 2.40
N VAL A 29 25.33 24.08 1.19
CA VAL A 29 26.77 23.89 0.95
C VAL A 29 27.57 25.08 1.50
N GLY A 30 27.11 26.30 1.28
CA GLY A 30 27.73 27.50 1.83
C GLY A 30 27.81 27.50 3.36
N HIS A 31 26.78 27.08 4.05
CA HIS A 31 26.79 26.93 5.51
C HIS A 31 27.72 25.80 5.97
N GLN A 32 27.83 24.69 5.24
CA GLN A 32 28.79 23.64 5.57
C GLN A 32 30.25 24.11 5.44
N TRP A 33 30.55 24.93 4.44
CA TRP A 33 31.90 25.53 4.32
C TRP A 33 32.21 26.44 5.51
N ILE A 34 31.22 27.22 6.01
CA ILE A 34 31.36 27.99 7.25
C ILE A 34 31.61 27.05 8.44
N GLU A 35 30.82 25.99 8.55
CA GLU A 35 30.99 24.97 9.60
C GLU A 35 32.39 24.35 9.58
N SER A 36 32.89 24.01 8.41
CA SER A 36 34.22 23.44 8.22
C SER A 36 35.33 24.35 8.77
N VAL A 37 35.26 25.66 8.50
CA VAL A 37 36.22 26.64 9.03
C VAL A 37 36.09 26.76 10.54
N VAL A 38 34.87 26.83 11.07
CA VAL A 38 34.64 26.89 12.54
C VAL A 38 35.17 25.63 13.23
N ARG A 39 34.90 24.43 12.65
CA ARG A 39 35.45 23.17 13.16
C ARG A 39 36.97 23.10 13.18
N SER A 40 37.63 23.84 12.27
CA SER A 40 39.10 23.98 12.33
C SER A 40 39.59 24.91 13.43
N GLY A 41 38.74 25.49 14.26
CA GLY A 41 39.03 26.36 15.37
C GLY A 41 39.18 27.85 15.01
N GLN A 42 38.74 28.24 13.81
CA GLN A 42 38.82 29.61 13.31
C GLN A 42 37.51 30.37 13.51
N SER A 43 37.60 31.67 13.79
CA SER A 43 36.42 32.55 13.92
C SER A 43 36.13 33.26 12.61
N ILE A 44 34.87 33.31 12.22
CA ILE A 44 34.36 33.94 11.01
C ILE A 44 33.48 35.11 11.37
N VAL A 45 33.65 36.26 10.72
CA VAL A 45 32.83 37.45 10.86
C VAL A 45 32.46 38.00 9.48
N ASN A 46 31.23 38.48 9.34
CA ASN A 46 30.69 39.11 8.14
C ASN A 46 30.83 38.24 6.86
N LEU A 47 30.66 36.96 6.97
CA LEU A 47 30.61 36.02 5.86
C LEU A 47 29.18 35.56 5.62
N HIS A 48 28.67 35.80 4.43
CA HIS A 48 27.28 35.47 4.04
C HIS A 48 27.31 34.48 2.88
N PRO A 49 26.91 33.23 3.06
CA PRO A 49 26.76 32.28 1.96
C PRO A 49 25.58 32.70 1.08
N THR A 50 25.79 32.65 -0.22
CA THR A 50 24.79 33.04 -1.22
C THR A 50 24.88 32.15 -2.46
N THR A 51 23.83 32.14 -3.27
CA THR A 51 23.82 31.49 -4.60
C THR A 51 23.87 32.56 -5.69
N VAL A 52 24.10 32.15 -6.94
CA VAL A 52 24.11 33.08 -8.10
C VAL A 52 22.78 33.83 -8.19
N LEU A 53 21.67 33.12 -8.17
CA LEU A 53 20.32 33.71 -8.22
C LEU A 53 20.06 34.65 -7.04
N ARG A 54 20.40 34.25 -5.81
CA ARG A 54 20.17 35.11 -4.64
C ARG A 54 21.00 36.39 -4.71
N LEU A 55 22.23 36.29 -5.14
CA LEU A 55 23.09 37.44 -5.33
C LEU A 55 22.52 38.38 -6.43
N ALA A 56 22.03 37.83 -7.53
CA ALA A 56 21.34 38.58 -8.56
C ALA A 56 20.08 39.32 -8.03
N LEU A 57 19.25 38.60 -7.25
CA LEU A 57 18.09 39.18 -6.59
C LEU A 57 18.44 40.30 -5.61
N ASP A 58 19.53 40.18 -4.87
CA ASP A 58 19.98 41.23 -3.93
C ASP A 58 20.42 42.48 -4.69
N ILE A 59 20.92 42.35 -5.94
CA ILE A 59 21.32 43.46 -6.81
C ILE A 59 20.09 44.16 -7.42
N VAL A 60 19.11 43.41 -7.95
CA VAL A 60 17.93 43.96 -8.64
C VAL A 60 16.74 44.17 -7.75
N GLY A 61 16.78 43.78 -6.47
CA GLY A 61 15.62 43.78 -5.59
C GLY A 61 14.92 45.13 -5.46
N PHE A 62 15.64 46.22 -5.51
CA PHE A 62 15.07 47.58 -5.48
C PHE A 62 14.35 47.90 -6.80
N GLU A 63 14.96 47.60 -7.94
CA GLU A 63 14.39 47.77 -9.29
C GLU A 63 13.11 46.94 -9.45
N LEU A 64 13.14 45.68 -9.00
CA LEU A 64 11.96 44.80 -9.01
C LEU A 64 10.82 45.39 -8.16
N ALA A 65 11.13 45.86 -6.96
CA ALA A 65 10.14 46.45 -6.07
C ALA A 65 9.53 47.75 -6.63
N GLU A 66 10.34 48.64 -7.20
CA GLU A 66 9.86 49.86 -7.86
C GLU A 66 8.93 49.56 -9.03
N ASN A 67 9.19 48.53 -9.79
CA ASN A 67 8.36 48.12 -10.93
C ASN A 67 7.21 47.18 -10.54
N GLY A 68 7.06 46.85 -9.24
CA GLY A 68 6.01 45.95 -8.75
C GLY A 68 6.18 44.52 -9.23
N LEU A 69 7.42 44.10 -9.60
CA LEU A 69 7.74 42.77 -10.09
C LEU A 69 8.07 41.81 -8.95
N THR A 70 7.61 40.57 -9.08
CA THR A 70 7.85 39.51 -8.11
C THR A 70 8.39 38.25 -8.79
N LEU A 71 9.24 37.50 -8.06
CA LEU A 71 9.74 36.23 -8.57
C LEU A 71 8.62 35.19 -8.65
N ALA A 72 8.48 34.56 -9.80
CA ALA A 72 7.50 33.49 -10.03
C ALA A 72 7.77 32.28 -9.14
N GLY A 73 6.73 31.76 -8.49
CA GLY A 73 6.81 30.52 -7.74
C GLY A 73 7.01 29.31 -8.66
N ARG A 74 7.56 28.24 -8.13
CA ARG A 74 7.84 27.00 -8.91
C ARG A 74 6.59 26.35 -9.53
N SER A 75 5.41 26.58 -8.97
CA SER A 75 4.14 26.06 -9.48
C SER A 75 3.63 26.78 -10.71
N VAL A 76 4.05 28.04 -10.95
CA VAL A 76 3.51 28.90 -12.01
C VAL A 76 3.79 28.33 -13.41
N GLY A 77 5.03 28.00 -13.71
CA GLY A 77 5.42 27.52 -15.03
C GLY A 77 4.66 26.28 -15.49
N PRO A 78 4.67 25.18 -14.75
CA PRO A 78 3.91 24.00 -15.12
C PRO A 78 2.39 24.26 -15.29
N LEU A 79 1.80 25.11 -14.47
CA LEU A 79 0.38 25.50 -14.59
C LEU A 79 0.10 26.27 -15.89
N VAL A 80 0.96 27.20 -16.26
CA VAL A 80 0.84 27.95 -17.51
C VAL A 80 0.96 27.02 -18.73
N ILE A 81 1.91 26.10 -18.70
CA ILE A 81 2.11 25.13 -19.77
C ILE A 81 0.89 24.22 -19.91
N ASP A 82 0.35 23.72 -18.81
CA ASP A 82 -0.86 22.88 -18.81
C ASP A 82 -2.08 23.65 -19.36
N ALA A 83 -2.26 24.87 -18.92
CA ALA A 83 -3.33 25.77 -19.39
C ALA A 83 -3.22 26.14 -20.89
N THR A 84 -2.02 26.10 -21.44
CA THR A 84 -1.75 26.43 -22.85
C THR A 84 -1.83 25.22 -23.76
N TRP A 85 -1.88 24.01 -23.19
CA TRP A 85 -1.80 22.75 -23.94
C TRP A 85 -2.84 22.62 -25.05
N ASP A 86 -4.07 23.07 -24.80
CA ASP A 86 -5.18 23.02 -25.75
C ASP A 86 -4.99 23.98 -26.96
N GLN A 87 -4.01 24.89 -26.91
CA GLN A 87 -3.66 25.75 -28.02
C GLN A 87 -2.72 25.05 -29.04
N LEU A 88 -2.13 23.92 -28.65
CA LEU A 88 -1.29 23.13 -29.53
C LEU A 88 -2.14 22.42 -30.59
N SER A 89 -1.57 22.29 -31.81
CA SER A 89 -2.26 21.53 -32.84
C SER A 89 -2.37 20.03 -32.45
N PRO A 90 -3.57 19.41 -32.54
CA PRO A 90 -3.72 17.97 -32.29
C PRO A 90 -2.85 17.10 -33.22
N HIS A 91 -2.34 17.66 -34.30
CA HIS A 91 -1.43 17.00 -35.24
C HIS A 91 0.03 17.49 -35.08
N GLY A 92 0.31 18.35 -34.08
CA GLY A 92 1.63 18.85 -33.70
C GLY A 92 2.53 17.74 -33.15
N TYR A 93 3.69 18.12 -32.66
CA TYR A 93 4.64 17.20 -32.04
C TYR A 93 4.22 16.85 -30.59
N LEU A 94 4.00 17.88 -29.76
CA LEU A 94 3.54 17.73 -28.37
C LEU A 94 2.00 17.63 -28.29
N GLY A 95 1.29 18.39 -29.13
CA GLY A 95 -0.18 18.44 -29.07
C GLY A 95 -0.90 17.13 -29.39
N ARG A 96 -0.23 16.12 -29.91
CA ARG A 96 -0.79 14.74 -30.04
C ARG A 96 -0.71 13.94 -28.76
N LEU A 97 -0.01 14.44 -27.73
CA LEU A 97 0.08 13.82 -26.42
C LEU A 97 -1.03 14.39 -25.53
N GLU A 98 -1.58 13.55 -24.67
CA GLU A 98 -2.50 14.03 -23.65
C GLU A 98 -1.73 14.82 -22.60
N GLY A 99 -2.12 16.05 -22.33
CA GLY A 99 -1.50 16.91 -21.31
C GLY A 99 -1.55 16.25 -19.92
N SER A 100 -0.45 16.38 -19.19
CA SER A 100 -0.36 15.91 -17.81
C SER A 100 0.54 16.82 -16.98
N ALA A 101 0.36 16.84 -15.68
CA ALA A 101 1.17 17.64 -14.76
C ALA A 101 2.67 17.36 -14.90
N ASP A 102 3.06 16.08 -15.04
CA ASP A 102 4.45 15.66 -15.19
C ASP A 102 5.04 16.11 -16.53
N LEU A 103 4.25 16.02 -17.61
CA LEU A 103 4.67 16.47 -18.93
C LEU A 103 4.80 18.00 -18.97
N SER A 104 3.85 18.71 -18.36
CA SER A 104 3.91 20.16 -18.25
C SER A 104 5.11 20.63 -17.42
N ALA A 105 5.47 19.91 -16.36
CA ALA A 105 6.65 20.18 -15.57
C ALA A 105 7.95 19.93 -16.38
N ALA A 106 8.03 18.81 -17.11
CA ALA A 106 9.20 18.52 -17.96
C ALA A 106 9.40 19.54 -19.08
N VAL A 107 8.31 19.98 -19.72
CA VAL A 107 8.36 21.06 -20.72
C VAL A 107 8.82 22.36 -20.08
N CYS A 108 8.26 22.75 -18.92
CA CYS A 108 8.64 23.95 -18.21
C CYS A 108 10.14 23.96 -17.85
N GLU A 109 10.68 22.84 -17.35
CA GLU A 109 12.11 22.68 -17.05
C GLU A 109 12.98 22.87 -18.30
N SER A 110 12.56 22.32 -19.43
CA SER A 110 13.25 22.48 -20.71
C SER A 110 13.21 23.92 -21.22
N LEU A 111 12.08 24.60 -21.08
CA LEU A 111 11.95 26.03 -21.45
C LEU A 111 12.83 26.92 -20.56
N LEU A 112 12.83 26.70 -19.26
CA LEU A 112 13.72 27.42 -18.33
C LEU A 112 15.19 27.19 -18.66
N SER A 113 15.58 25.96 -19.00
CA SER A 113 16.94 25.63 -19.46
C SER A 113 17.36 26.44 -20.70
N LEU A 114 16.44 26.60 -21.69
CA LEU A 114 16.67 27.43 -22.85
C LEU A 114 16.87 28.90 -22.47
N ARG A 115 16.00 29.45 -21.65
CA ARG A 115 16.06 30.85 -21.20
C ARG A 115 17.37 31.14 -20.42
N LEU A 116 17.75 30.21 -19.52
CA LEU A 116 19.02 30.32 -18.77
C LEU A 116 20.27 30.23 -19.68
N ALA A 117 20.17 29.50 -20.80
CA ALA A 117 21.23 29.49 -21.81
C ALA A 117 21.28 30.80 -22.65
N GLY A 118 20.30 31.69 -22.48
CA GLY A 118 20.16 32.94 -23.22
C GLY A 118 19.45 32.78 -24.57
N ALA A 119 18.82 31.67 -24.86
CA ALA A 119 18.04 31.43 -26.07
C ALA A 119 16.64 32.04 -25.98
N SER A 120 16.13 32.56 -27.08
CA SER A 120 14.82 33.16 -27.26
C SER A 120 13.96 32.36 -28.25
N ALA A 121 12.68 32.67 -28.33
CA ALA A 121 11.75 32.05 -29.30
C ALA A 121 12.24 32.21 -30.77
N ASN A 122 13.01 33.26 -31.06
CA ASN A 122 13.57 33.51 -32.40
C ASN A 122 14.71 32.59 -32.79
N ASP A 123 15.33 31.93 -31.79
CA ASP A 123 16.43 30.99 -31.99
C ASP A 123 15.95 29.56 -32.24
N LEU A 124 14.62 29.33 -32.10
CA LEU A 124 13.97 28.03 -32.21
C LEU A 124 13.36 27.85 -33.60
N ASP A 125 14.11 27.26 -34.52
CA ASP A 125 13.63 26.91 -35.85
C ASP A 125 13.87 25.43 -36.19
N GLU A 126 13.39 25.01 -37.37
CA GLU A 126 13.52 23.63 -37.84
C GLU A 126 14.98 23.15 -38.08
N SER A 127 15.92 24.10 -38.21
CA SER A 127 17.33 23.74 -38.40
C SER A 127 18.01 23.24 -37.13
N HIS A 128 17.46 23.57 -35.98
CA HIS A 128 17.98 23.21 -34.66
C HIS A 128 17.21 22.11 -33.98
N LEU A 129 15.94 21.90 -34.35
CA LEU A 129 15.05 20.93 -33.73
C LEU A 129 14.72 19.75 -34.65
N GLU A 130 14.20 18.67 -34.12
CA GLU A 130 13.88 17.42 -34.83
C GLU A 130 12.88 17.63 -35.98
N SER A 131 11.95 18.57 -35.81
CA SER A 131 10.93 18.91 -36.81
C SER A 131 10.37 20.32 -36.62
N GLU A 132 9.86 20.90 -37.73
CA GLU A 132 9.17 22.19 -37.72
C GLU A 132 7.95 22.15 -36.77
N ALA A 133 7.24 21.02 -36.69
CA ALA A 133 6.10 20.87 -35.79
C ALA A 133 6.51 20.98 -34.31
N LYS A 134 7.67 20.43 -33.95
CA LYS A 134 8.25 20.54 -32.60
C LYS A 134 8.66 21.97 -32.27
N ALA A 135 9.33 22.64 -33.24
CA ALA A 135 9.72 24.03 -33.08
C ALA A 135 8.50 24.93 -32.83
N LYS A 136 7.43 24.77 -33.62
CA LYS A 136 6.18 25.52 -33.46
C LYS A 136 5.55 25.29 -32.08
N ASP A 137 5.42 24.05 -31.64
CA ASP A 137 4.82 23.74 -30.33
C ASP A 137 5.63 24.38 -29.19
N ILE A 138 6.96 24.24 -29.20
CA ILE A 138 7.85 24.82 -28.17
C ILE A 138 7.76 26.35 -28.18
N VAL A 139 7.75 27.00 -29.36
CA VAL A 139 7.62 28.46 -29.50
C VAL A 139 6.28 28.94 -28.94
N ILE A 140 5.17 28.24 -29.22
CA ILE A 140 3.83 28.57 -28.66
C ILE A 140 3.89 28.54 -27.12
N LEU A 141 4.43 27.48 -26.55
CA LEU A 141 4.50 27.32 -25.09
C LEU A 141 5.44 28.34 -24.45
N LEU A 142 6.60 28.63 -25.06
CA LEU A 142 7.55 29.62 -24.57
C LEU A 142 6.96 31.02 -24.59
N ASN A 143 6.32 31.42 -25.70
CA ASN A 143 5.67 32.74 -25.81
C ASN A 143 4.52 32.86 -24.79
N ALA A 144 3.67 31.85 -24.65
CA ALA A 144 2.59 31.87 -23.67
C ALA A 144 3.12 32.02 -22.22
N TYR A 145 4.22 31.32 -21.91
CA TYR A 145 4.87 31.46 -20.61
C TYR A 145 5.41 32.88 -20.37
N GLU A 146 6.14 33.43 -21.31
CA GLU A 146 6.69 34.79 -21.22
C GLU A 146 5.58 35.88 -21.17
N GLU A 147 4.53 35.74 -21.97
CA GLU A 147 3.37 36.63 -21.93
C GLU A 147 2.64 36.60 -20.59
N PHE A 148 2.50 35.38 -20.02
CA PHE A 148 1.87 35.24 -18.71
C PHE A 148 2.73 35.88 -17.61
N LEU A 149 4.04 35.68 -17.60
CA LEU A 149 4.93 36.36 -16.65
C LEU A 149 4.76 37.88 -16.74
N LYS A 150 4.84 38.40 -17.93
CA LYS A 150 4.69 39.85 -18.17
C LYS A 150 3.33 40.40 -17.75
N ALA A 151 2.24 39.71 -18.11
CA ALA A 151 0.88 40.14 -17.80
C ALA A 151 0.60 40.14 -16.28
N ASN A 152 1.30 39.30 -15.51
CA ASN A 152 1.11 39.17 -14.06
C ASN A 152 2.21 39.86 -13.23
N ALA A 153 3.04 40.70 -13.86
CA ALA A 153 4.17 41.37 -13.20
C ALA A 153 5.13 40.39 -12.51
N LEU A 154 5.37 39.22 -13.14
CA LEU A 154 6.28 38.17 -12.67
C LEU A 154 7.59 38.21 -13.44
N VAL A 155 8.64 37.72 -12.79
CA VAL A 155 9.96 37.45 -13.37
C VAL A 155 10.41 36.04 -13.00
N ASP A 156 11.06 35.35 -13.92
CA ASP A 156 11.72 34.07 -13.61
C ASP A 156 13.22 34.24 -13.33
N GLU A 157 13.95 33.12 -13.13
CA GLU A 157 15.39 33.16 -12.86
C GLU A 157 16.19 33.79 -14.01
N ALA A 158 15.80 33.54 -15.27
CA ALA A 158 16.46 34.10 -16.44
C ALA A 158 16.26 35.63 -16.55
N ASP A 159 15.04 36.10 -16.23
CA ASP A 159 14.75 37.54 -16.18
C ASP A 159 15.56 38.24 -15.08
N VAL A 160 15.64 37.61 -13.88
CA VAL A 160 16.42 38.16 -12.75
C VAL A 160 17.88 38.29 -13.13
N LEU A 161 18.49 37.25 -13.71
CA LEU A 161 19.91 37.27 -14.15
C LEU A 161 20.12 38.32 -15.23
N SER A 162 19.26 38.39 -16.25
CA SER A 162 19.37 39.33 -17.34
C SER A 162 19.30 40.78 -16.85
N ARG A 163 18.38 41.09 -15.93
CA ARG A 163 18.25 42.39 -15.30
C ARG A 163 19.45 42.73 -14.43
N ALA A 164 19.94 41.78 -13.65
CA ALA A 164 21.15 41.97 -12.83
C ALA A 164 22.39 42.25 -13.68
N ILE A 165 22.54 41.58 -14.83
CA ILE A 165 23.62 41.86 -15.80
C ILE A 165 23.48 43.26 -16.34
N ALA A 166 22.26 43.71 -16.68
CA ALA A 166 22.02 45.05 -17.19
C ALA A 166 22.33 46.11 -16.12
N GLU A 167 21.89 45.91 -14.89
CA GLU A 167 22.10 46.83 -13.76
C GLU A 167 23.61 46.96 -13.42
N LEU A 168 24.35 45.84 -13.37
CA LEU A 168 25.79 45.85 -13.16
C LEU A 168 26.57 46.64 -14.23
N LYS A 169 26.08 46.63 -15.48
CA LYS A 169 26.63 47.38 -16.58
C LYS A 169 26.23 48.85 -16.54
N ALA A 170 25.03 49.17 -16.09
CA ALA A 170 24.49 50.53 -16.09
C ALA A 170 24.91 51.38 -14.89
N VAL A 171 25.03 50.74 -13.70
CA VAL A 171 25.27 51.40 -12.43
C VAL A 171 26.58 50.92 -11.78
N PRO A 172 27.69 51.55 -12.09
CA PRO A 172 28.97 51.27 -11.43
C PRO A 172 28.84 51.56 -9.94
N GLY A 173 29.09 50.54 -9.10
CA GLY A 173 29.00 50.68 -7.64
C GLY A 173 27.69 50.18 -7.02
N VAL A 174 26.77 49.52 -7.79
CA VAL A 174 25.62 48.82 -7.24
C VAL A 174 26.05 47.76 -6.22
N VAL A 175 27.20 47.13 -6.43
CA VAL A 175 27.90 46.34 -5.41
C VAL A 175 28.82 47.27 -4.62
N LYS A 176 28.57 47.48 -3.35
CA LYS A 176 29.35 48.40 -2.49
C LYS A 176 30.84 48.02 -2.53
N HIS A 177 31.71 48.99 -2.66
CA HIS A 177 33.18 48.81 -2.79
C HIS A 177 33.82 48.02 -1.64
N GLU A 178 33.19 48.04 -0.47
CA GLU A 178 33.62 47.29 0.74
C GLU A 178 33.25 45.81 0.73
N THR A 179 32.42 45.36 -0.21
CA THR A 179 31.96 43.98 -0.29
C THR A 179 32.90 43.14 -1.17
N LEU A 180 33.31 42.01 -0.62
CA LEU A 180 34.10 41.02 -1.37
C LEU A 180 33.22 39.86 -1.81
N ILE A 181 33.49 39.35 -3.01
CA ILE A 181 32.76 38.20 -3.58
C ILE A 181 33.78 37.05 -3.68
N LEU A 182 33.58 36.05 -2.81
CA LEU A 182 34.45 34.87 -2.75
C LEU A 182 33.87 33.78 -3.66
N ILE A 183 34.61 33.45 -4.73
CA ILE A 183 34.20 32.46 -5.72
C ILE A 183 35.10 31.23 -5.61
N PRO A 184 34.55 30.03 -5.28
CA PRO A 184 35.35 28.82 -5.24
C PRO A 184 35.96 28.48 -6.58
N LYS A 185 37.24 28.07 -6.59
CA LYS A 185 37.89 27.60 -7.81
C LYS A 185 37.16 26.42 -8.42
N GLY A 186 36.85 26.49 -9.69
CA GLY A 186 36.09 25.49 -10.42
C GLY A 186 34.57 25.56 -10.14
N PHE A 187 34.07 26.70 -9.62
CA PHE A 187 32.63 26.95 -9.53
C PHE A 187 32.01 26.90 -10.92
N HIS A 188 31.06 25.98 -11.10
CA HIS A 188 30.41 25.77 -12.39
C HIS A 188 29.25 26.77 -12.57
N ALA A 189 29.27 27.51 -13.68
CA ALA A 189 28.23 28.41 -14.13
C ALA A 189 28.11 28.35 -15.65
N ALA A 190 26.89 28.37 -16.17
CA ALA A 190 26.64 28.35 -17.62
C ALA A 190 25.66 29.46 -18.02
N GLY A 191 25.64 29.80 -19.31
CA GLY A 191 24.71 30.74 -19.88
C GLY A 191 24.66 32.07 -19.15
N LEU A 192 23.48 32.50 -18.71
CA LEU A 192 23.27 33.75 -18.00
C LEU A 192 23.97 33.82 -16.64
N GLU A 193 24.13 32.72 -15.96
CA GLU A 193 24.88 32.69 -14.68
C GLU A 193 26.34 33.06 -14.88
N ARG A 194 27.00 32.53 -15.91
CA ARG A 194 28.37 32.86 -16.25
C ARG A 194 28.46 34.33 -16.64
N GLN A 195 27.57 34.81 -17.51
CA GLN A 195 27.54 36.20 -17.91
C GLN A 195 27.36 37.15 -16.72
N PHE A 196 26.54 36.75 -15.74
CA PHE A 196 26.34 37.50 -14.51
C PHE A 196 27.64 37.55 -13.68
N LEU A 197 28.28 36.40 -13.48
CA LEU A 197 29.55 36.33 -12.75
C LEU A 197 30.66 37.16 -13.43
N ASP A 198 30.71 37.19 -14.76
CA ASP A 198 31.67 37.98 -15.53
C ASP A 198 31.37 39.49 -15.43
N ALA A 199 30.10 39.89 -15.26
CA ALA A 199 29.71 41.28 -15.08
C ALA A 199 30.02 41.85 -13.68
N LEU A 200 30.25 41.00 -12.67
CA LEU A 200 30.60 41.43 -11.33
C LEU A 200 31.96 42.18 -11.31
N PRO A 201 32.13 43.18 -10.40
CA PRO A 201 33.34 44.01 -10.37
C PRO A 201 34.60 43.18 -10.12
N GLY A 202 35.57 43.18 -11.07
CA GLY A 202 36.77 42.33 -10.97
C GLY A 202 37.66 42.61 -9.76
N SER A 203 37.71 43.85 -9.28
CA SER A 203 38.43 44.23 -8.06
C SER A 203 37.87 43.70 -6.75
N GLN A 204 36.63 43.24 -6.77
CA GLN A 204 35.93 42.69 -5.59
C GLN A 204 35.82 41.17 -5.61
N ARG A 205 36.19 40.52 -6.71
CA ARG A 205 36.21 39.07 -6.86
C ARG A 205 37.51 38.47 -6.33
N ILE A 206 37.39 37.48 -5.44
CA ILE A 206 38.52 36.70 -4.95
C ILE A 206 38.23 35.23 -5.23
N GLU A 207 39.05 34.60 -6.01
CA GLU A 207 39.03 33.13 -6.18
C GLU A 207 39.58 32.47 -4.91
N ILE A 208 38.78 31.59 -4.31
CA ILE A 208 39.21 30.81 -3.14
C ILE A 208 39.43 29.36 -3.51
N ARG A 209 40.40 28.71 -2.86
CA ARG A 209 40.69 27.29 -3.03
C ARG A 209 40.38 26.54 -1.75
N HIS A 210 40.04 25.26 -1.92
CA HIS A 210 39.91 24.37 -0.76
C HIS A 210 41.32 24.04 -0.22
N PRO A 211 41.54 24.00 1.10
CA PRO A 211 42.85 23.68 1.66
C PRO A 211 43.45 22.36 1.14
N ALA A 212 42.59 21.41 0.83
CA ALA A 212 43.01 20.11 0.26
C ALA A 212 43.58 20.20 -1.16
N ASP A 213 43.26 21.25 -1.91
CA ASP A 213 43.75 21.44 -3.29
C ASP A 213 45.19 22.05 -3.34
N GLN A 214 45.76 22.48 -2.20
CA GLN A 214 47.07 23.04 -2.09
C GLN A 214 48.17 21.99 -1.93
N GLN A 215 47.86 20.77 -1.56
CA GLN A 215 48.87 19.70 -1.45
C GLN A 215 49.14 19.10 -2.84
N ASP A 216 50.34 19.28 -3.34
CA ASP A 216 50.78 18.65 -4.57
C ASP A 216 50.56 17.14 -4.51
N SER A 217 50.07 16.60 -5.62
CA SER A 217 49.71 15.19 -5.83
C SER A 217 50.85 14.17 -5.56
N THR A 218 52.04 14.65 -5.34
CA THR A 218 53.27 13.85 -5.11
C THR A 218 53.59 13.60 -3.65
N GLY A 219 52.84 14.17 -2.70
CA GLY A 219 53.05 14.04 -1.24
C GLY A 219 51.80 13.69 -0.46
N SER A 220 50.86 12.97 -1.04
CA SER A 220 49.61 12.58 -0.36
C SER A 220 49.88 11.76 0.89
N THR A 221 49.42 12.22 2.03
CA THR A 221 49.56 11.56 3.31
C THR A 221 48.34 10.67 3.65
N THR A 222 47.29 10.66 2.84
CA THR A 222 46.08 9.89 3.08
C THR A 222 45.46 9.34 1.79
N ASP A 223 44.87 8.14 1.88
CA ASP A 223 44.17 7.50 0.74
C ASP A 223 42.94 8.26 0.25
N ILE A 224 42.30 9.08 1.11
CA ILE A 224 41.20 9.98 0.71
C ILE A 224 41.62 10.90 -0.44
N ARG A 225 42.88 11.43 -0.43
CA ARG A 225 43.40 12.34 -1.47
C ARG A 225 43.54 11.64 -2.81
N LEU A 226 43.77 10.33 -2.83
CA LEU A 226 43.87 9.53 -4.05
C LEU A 226 42.53 9.51 -4.80
N LEU A 227 41.40 9.67 -4.09
CA LEU A 227 40.08 9.68 -4.72
C LEU A 227 39.87 10.79 -5.75
N ALA A 228 40.69 11.85 -5.73
CA ALA A 228 40.77 12.86 -6.82
C ALA A 228 41.11 12.27 -8.19
N ASN A 229 41.63 11.04 -8.24
CA ASN A 229 41.99 10.35 -9.46
C ASN A 229 40.96 9.33 -9.95
N ILE A 230 39.78 9.26 -9.32
CA ILE A 230 38.66 8.43 -9.82
C ILE A 230 38.38 8.83 -11.28
N GLY A 231 38.26 7.84 -12.15
CA GLY A 231 38.04 8.04 -13.60
C GLY A 231 39.27 8.47 -14.42
N LYS A 232 40.44 8.62 -13.76
CA LYS A 232 41.70 8.92 -14.43
C LYS A 232 42.59 7.67 -14.47
N SER A 233 43.76 7.78 -15.15
CA SER A 233 44.78 6.72 -15.09
C SER A 233 45.28 6.55 -13.67
N THR A 234 45.38 5.32 -13.22
CA THR A 234 45.88 4.95 -11.88
C THR A 234 47.37 4.55 -11.90
N GLU A 235 48.03 4.59 -13.07
CA GLU A 235 49.43 4.20 -13.19
C GLU A 235 50.38 5.12 -12.37
N GLY A 236 51.22 4.52 -11.56
CA GLY A 236 52.21 5.24 -10.74
C GLY A 236 51.67 5.78 -9.41
N ILE A 237 50.38 5.62 -9.13
CA ILE A 237 49.78 6.03 -7.87
C ILE A 237 50.06 4.92 -6.81
N GLN A 238 50.60 5.33 -5.65
CA GLN A 238 50.90 4.43 -4.55
C GLN A 238 49.95 4.75 -3.39
N PRO A 239 49.20 3.78 -2.86
CA PRO A 239 48.34 3.97 -1.68
C PRO A 239 49.20 4.12 -0.40
N SER A 240 48.66 4.92 0.55
CA SER A 240 49.27 5.08 1.87
C SER A 240 48.91 3.91 2.80
N ASN A 241 47.85 3.19 2.49
CA ASN A 241 47.28 2.13 3.29
C ASN A 241 46.97 2.60 4.73
N ASP A 242 46.51 3.83 4.88
CA ASP A 242 46.20 4.46 6.17
C ASP A 242 44.81 4.11 6.74
N GLY A 243 44.03 3.35 5.99
CA GLY A 243 42.67 2.95 6.38
C GLY A 243 41.66 4.10 6.41
N SER A 244 41.98 5.27 5.84
CA SER A 244 41.06 6.41 5.76
C SER A 244 39.91 6.19 4.78
N VAL A 245 40.09 5.26 3.83
CA VAL A 245 39.02 4.85 2.88
C VAL A 245 38.59 3.41 3.17
N LYS A 246 37.31 3.21 3.42
CA LYS A 246 36.73 1.88 3.68
C LYS A 246 35.62 1.57 2.67
N LEU A 247 35.45 0.29 2.38
CA LEU A 247 34.43 -0.19 1.46
C LEU A 247 33.64 -1.32 2.12
N PHE A 248 32.33 -1.34 1.93
CA PHE A 248 31.50 -2.51 2.23
C PHE A 248 30.32 -2.64 1.28
N ARG A 249 29.74 -3.83 1.19
CA ARG A 249 28.50 -4.11 0.47
C ARG A 249 27.49 -4.75 1.41
N ALA A 250 26.21 -4.48 1.18
CA ALA A 250 25.15 -4.98 2.05
C ALA A 250 24.04 -5.70 1.24
N VAL A 251 23.38 -6.65 1.87
CA VAL A 251 22.17 -7.29 1.32
C VAL A 251 20.99 -6.34 1.50
N GLY A 252 20.72 -5.52 0.49
CA GLY A 252 19.66 -4.51 0.51
C GLY A 252 20.04 -3.24 1.26
N GLU A 253 19.34 -2.16 0.96
CA GLU A 253 19.55 -0.81 1.46
C GLU A 253 19.37 -0.72 2.98
N ILE A 254 18.44 -1.48 3.52
CA ILE A 254 18.18 -1.51 4.97
C ILE A 254 19.40 -1.98 5.77
N ASN A 255 20.12 -3.00 5.28
CA ASN A 255 21.33 -3.49 5.93
C ASN A 255 22.51 -2.55 5.72
N GLU A 256 22.57 -1.84 4.59
CA GLU A 256 23.54 -0.80 4.36
C GLU A 256 23.40 0.35 5.39
N VAL A 257 22.19 0.85 5.61
CA VAL A 257 21.89 1.87 6.62
C VAL A 257 22.19 1.36 8.03
N ARG A 258 21.81 0.12 8.36
CA ARG A 258 22.08 -0.48 9.67
C ARG A 258 23.57 -0.61 9.94
N GLU A 259 24.34 -1.01 8.94
CA GLU A 259 25.81 -1.14 9.08
C GLU A 259 26.48 0.23 9.28
N ALA A 260 26.07 1.24 8.52
CA ALA A 260 26.57 2.59 8.73
C ALA A 260 26.28 3.09 10.16
N LEU A 261 25.08 2.77 10.70
CA LEU A 261 24.72 3.09 12.10
C LEU A 261 25.52 2.27 13.11
N ARG A 262 25.77 0.97 12.88
CA ARG A 262 26.63 0.15 13.73
C ARG A 262 28.01 0.76 13.88
N HIS A 263 28.63 1.11 12.75
CA HIS A 263 29.93 1.79 12.75
C HIS A 263 29.90 3.16 13.40
N CYS A 264 28.79 3.90 13.29
CA CYS A 264 28.61 5.18 13.95
C CYS A 264 28.58 5.05 15.48
N LEU A 265 27.89 4.03 15.99
CA LEU A 265 27.65 3.85 17.43
C LEU A 265 28.78 3.07 18.14
N SER A 266 29.41 2.10 17.48
CA SER A 266 30.46 1.27 18.06
C SER A 266 31.72 2.04 18.45
N ASP A 267 32.08 3.06 17.69
CA ASP A 267 33.33 3.80 17.86
C ASP A 267 33.30 4.84 18.98
N LYS A 268 32.17 4.99 19.70
CA LYS A 268 31.96 5.95 20.82
C LYS A 268 32.36 7.40 20.47
N GLN A 269 32.37 7.74 19.20
CA GLN A 269 32.65 9.11 18.74
C GLN A 269 31.36 9.95 18.82
N PRO A 270 31.46 11.27 19.00
CA PRO A 270 30.32 12.15 18.95
C PRO A 270 29.59 12.01 17.61
N VAL A 271 28.24 11.87 17.65
CA VAL A 271 27.42 11.68 16.43
C VAL A 271 27.42 12.90 15.51
N ASP A 272 27.75 14.08 16.04
CA ASP A 272 27.93 15.31 15.26
C ASP A 272 29.28 15.39 14.51
N ASP A 273 30.18 14.43 14.71
CA ASP A 273 31.36 14.22 13.87
C ASP A 273 31.09 13.26 12.69
N VAL A 274 29.86 12.77 12.56
CA VAL A 274 29.45 11.81 11.52
C VAL A 274 28.48 12.45 10.53
N GLU A 275 28.64 12.12 9.26
CA GLU A 275 27.75 12.52 8.16
C GLU A 275 27.37 11.30 7.31
N PHE A 276 26.08 11.19 6.98
CA PHE A 276 25.57 10.20 6.05
C PHE A 276 25.19 10.88 4.75
N LEU A 277 25.83 10.47 3.67
CA LEU A 277 25.52 10.93 2.33
C LEU A 277 24.83 9.82 1.54
N HIS A 278 23.79 10.15 0.82
CA HIS A 278 23.03 9.20 0.01
C HIS A 278 22.93 9.65 -1.44
N THR A 279 22.74 8.72 -2.34
CA THR A 279 22.53 8.96 -3.78
C THR A 279 21.06 9.12 -4.15
N ASP A 280 20.14 8.66 -3.28
CA ASP A 280 18.69 8.65 -3.54
C ASP A 280 17.92 8.97 -2.25
N ALA A 281 17.29 10.15 -2.22
CA ALA A 281 16.52 10.61 -1.07
C ALA A 281 15.23 9.76 -0.85
N ALA A 282 14.61 9.30 -1.92
CA ALA A 282 13.35 8.55 -1.84
C ALA A 282 13.52 7.22 -1.11
N THR A 283 14.66 6.57 -1.30
CA THR A 283 15.01 5.30 -0.64
C THR A 283 15.63 5.52 0.74
N TYR A 284 16.70 6.35 0.82
CA TYR A 284 17.54 6.40 2.03
C TYR A 284 16.96 7.26 3.15
N VAL A 285 16.32 8.39 2.85
CA VAL A 285 15.75 9.26 3.90
C VAL A 285 14.69 8.53 4.73
N PRO A 286 13.69 7.82 4.14
CA PRO A 286 12.74 7.03 4.91
C PRO A 286 13.39 5.93 5.76
N LEU A 287 14.37 5.21 5.21
CA LEU A 287 15.07 4.14 5.91
C LEU A 287 15.89 4.66 7.09
N ILE A 288 16.66 5.72 6.89
CA ILE A 288 17.46 6.36 7.95
C ILE A 288 16.53 6.94 9.02
N TYR A 289 15.46 7.64 8.63
CA TYR A 289 14.49 8.20 9.56
C TYR A 289 13.82 7.12 10.43
N ALA A 290 13.31 6.06 9.80
CA ALA A 290 12.65 4.97 10.52
C ALA A 290 13.63 4.24 11.45
N THR A 291 14.86 3.96 10.96
CA THR A 291 15.88 3.25 11.73
C THR A 291 16.38 4.12 12.89
N ALA A 292 16.68 5.39 12.63
CA ALA A 292 17.13 6.31 13.68
C ALA A 292 16.04 6.54 14.74
N ARG A 293 14.79 6.67 14.33
CA ARG A 293 13.66 6.80 15.26
C ARG A 293 13.53 5.57 16.17
N ARG A 294 13.80 4.39 15.66
CA ARG A 294 13.77 3.15 16.45
C ARG A 294 14.86 3.07 17.50
N TYR A 295 16.06 3.54 17.18
CA TYR A 295 17.25 3.35 18.04
C TYR A 295 17.61 4.56 18.90
N PHE A 296 17.22 5.76 18.51
CA PHE A 296 17.53 6.99 19.22
C PHE A 296 16.35 7.64 19.94
N SER A 297 15.14 7.03 19.90
CA SER A 297 14.00 7.52 20.66
C SER A 297 14.24 7.34 22.16
N GLU A 298 14.31 8.44 22.88
CA GLU A 298 14.29 8.41 24.36
C GLU A 298 12.84 8.43 24.85
N PRO A 299 12.52 7.73 25.96
CA PRO A 299 11.17 7.76 26.56
C PRO A 299 10.68 9.17 26.88
N ASP A 300 11.61 10.07 27.26
CA ASP A 300 11.33 11.45 27.64
C ASP A 300 11.32 12.42 26.44
N ARG A 301 11.71 11.97 25.24
CA ARG A 301 11.72 12.73 23.99
C ARG A 301 11.22 11.88 22.81
N PRO A 302 9.98 11.47 22.81
CA PRO A 302 9.45 10.56 21.78
C PRO A 302 9.48 11.15 20.36
N GLU A 303 9.67 12.47 20.23
CA GLU A 303 9.70 13.19 18.95
C GLU A 303 11.12 13.62 18.51
N GLY A 304 12.10 13.51 19.39
CA GLY A 304 13.48 14.01 19.17
C GLY A 304 14.43 12.93 18.70
N VAL A 305 14.60 12.75 17.39
CA VAL A 305 15.68 11.94 16.83
C VAL A 305 16.90 12.84 16.66
N PRO A 306 18.11 12.51 17.19
CA PRO A 306 19.31 13.33 17.04
C PRO A 306 19.90 13.18 15.63
N VAL A 307 19.07 13.38 14.61
CA VAL A 307 19.41 13.33 13.19
C VAL A 307 18.80 14.53 12.49
N THR A 308 19.61 15.19 11.66
CA THR A 308 19.18 16.27 10.79
C THR A 308 19.18 15.79 9.33
N PHE A 309 18.18 16.18 8.57
CA PHE A 309 18.06 15.87 7.15
C PHE A 309 18.18 17.15 6.32
N ALA A 310 19.20 17.27 5.50
CA ALA A 310 19.43 18.47 4.69
C ALA A 310 18.24 18.80 3.79
N GLU A 311 17.74 17.82 3.05
CA GLU A 311 16.60 17.96 2.12
C GLU A 311 15.24 17.85 2.81
N GLY A 312 15.23 17.51 4.09
CA GLY A 312 14.03 17.20 4.87
C GLY A 312 13.54 15.78 4.68
N ILE A 313 12.40 15.51 5.28
CA ILE A 313 11.74 14.20 5.27
C ILE A 313 10.57 14.27 4.29
N PRO A 314 10.41 13.29 3.36
CA PRO A 314 9.30 13.28 2.41
C PRO A 314 7.93 13.33 3.09
N ALA A 315 7.08 14.26 2.65
CA ALA A 315 5.71 14.38 3.15
C ALA A 315 4.85 13.13 2.87
N SER A 316 5.25 12.31 1.90
CA SER A 316 4.61 11.01 1.61
C SER A 316 4.57 10.05 2.81
N LEU A 317 5.48 10.20 3.76
CA LEU A 317 5.49 9.44 5.02
C LEU A 317 4.47 9.94 6.04
N SER A 318 3.91 11.14 5.85
CA SER A 318 2.94 11.73 6.78
C SER A 318 1.52 11.17 6.59
N ARG A 319 0.75 11.16 7.68
CA ARG A 319 -0.67 10.81 7.64
C ARG A 319 -1.50 11.77 6.78
N PRO A 320 -1.36 13.11 6.91
CA PRO A 320 -2.14 14.06 6.10
C PRO A 320 -1.99 13.85 4.60
N ARG A 321 -0.77 13.58 4.10
CA ARG A 321 -0.55 13.31 2.67
C ARG A 321 -1.22 12.00 2.25
N ARG A 322 -1.06 10.95 3.03
CA ARG A 322 -1.71 9.64 2.77
C ARG A 322 -3.23 9.74 2.86
N ALA A 323 -3.75 10.49 3.83
CA ALA A 323 -5.19 10.76 3.95
C ALA A 323 -5.75 11.48 2.73
N LEU A 324 -5.05 12.53 2.26
CA LEU A 324 -5.46 13.30 1.08
C LEU A 324 -5.55 12.43 -0.16
N VAL A 325 -4.52 11.62 -0.43
CA VAL A 325 -4.51 10.69 -1.57
C VAL A 325 -5.61 9.64 -1.45
N GLY A 326 -5.78 9.06 -0.26
CA GLY A 326 -6.83 8.09 0.02
C GLY A 326 -8.24 8.67 -0.21
N TRP A 327 -8.48 9.89 0.26
CA TRP A 327 -9.76 10.59 0.08
C TRP A 327 -10.05 10.95 -1.39
N LEU A 328 -9.04 11.42 -2.13
CA LEU A 328 -9.18 11.70 -3.56
C LEU A 328 -9.49 10.44 -4.35
N ARG A 329 -8.76 9.36 -4.06
CA ARG A 329 -9.01 8.04 -4.65
C ARG A 329 -10.41 7.53 -4.34
N TRP A 330 -10.85 7.67 -3.08
CA TRP A 330 -12.19 7.31 -2.65
C TRP A 330 -13.27 8.07 -3.43
N THR A 331 -13.04 9.36 -3.69
CA THR A 331 -13.95 10.19 -4.48
C THR A 331 -13.97 9.80 -5.96
N GLN A 332 -12.80 9.49 -6.55
CA GLN A 332 -12.66 9.15 -7.98
C GLN A 332 -13.18 7.74 -8.32
N GLU A 333 -13.05 6.79 -7.40
CA GLU A 333 -13.48 5.40 -7.59
C GLU A 333 -14.97 5.18 -7.22
N ASP A 334 -15.80 6.23 -7.17
CA ASP A 334 -17.20 6.17 -6.76
C ASP A 334 -17.42 5.69 -5.32
N TYR A 335 -16.61 6.21 -4.40
CA TYR A 335 -16.76 6.06 -2.95
C TYR A 335 -16.78 4.60 -2.45
N PRO A 336 -15.82 3.73 -2.83
CA PRO A 336 -15.83 2.34 -2.39
C PRO A 336 -15.61 2.23 -0.88
N GLN A 337 -16.47 1.47 -0.22
CA GLN A 337 -16.44 1.27 1.24
C GLN A 337 -15.06 0.81 1.74
N ARG A 338 -14.38 -0.07 0.99
CA ARG A 338 -13.05 -0.60 1.32
C ARG A 338 -12.02 0.51 1.55
N LEU A 339 -11.99 1.56 0.72
CA LEU A 339 -11.03 2.66 0.87
C LEU A 339 -11.29 3.50 2.13
N LEU A 340 -12.56 3.71 2.50
CA LEU A 340 -12.88 4.37 3.76
C LEU A 340 -12.45 3.51 4.96
N VAL A 341 -12.69 2.19 4.89
CA VAL A 341 -12.23 1.23 5.90
C VAL A 341 -10.70 1.26 6.03
N GLU A 342 -9.97 1.26 4.92
CA GLU A 342 -8.50 1.37 4.89
C GLU A 342 -8.02 2.66 5.57
N MET A 343 -8.54 3.81 5.16
CA MET A 343 -8.17 5.11 5.74
C MET A 343 -8.42 5.17 7.26
N ILE A 344 -9.54 4.63 7.73
CA ILE A 344 -9.84 4.57 9.17
C ILE A 344 -8.90 3.58 9.87
N SER A 345 -8.68 2.38 9.31
CA SER A 345 -7.84 1.35 9.93
C SER A 345 -6.38 1.79 10.11
N GLU A 346 -5.87 2.58 9.16
CA GLU A 346 -4.53 3.16 9.23
C GLU A 346 -4.44 4.41 10.12
N GLY A 347 -5.57 4.86 10.65
CA GLY A 347 -5.63 6.05 11.50
C GLY A 347 -5.26 7.34 10.76
N LEU A 348 -5.63 7.45 9.48
CA LEU A 348 -5.37 8.61 8.65
C LEU A 348 -6.37 9.74 8.86
N LEU A 349 -7.58 9.40 9.31
CA LEU A 349 -8.69 10.34 9.49
C LEU A 349 -8.88 10.72 10.97
N ASP A 350 -9.27 11.95 11.20
CA ASP A 350 -9.73 12.41 12.51
C ASP A 350 -11.20 12.01 12.71
N CYS A 351 -11.42 10.99 13.53
CA CYS A 351 -12.75 10.50 13.84
C CYS A 351 -13.46 11.30 14.96
N GLY A 352 -12.79 12.29 15.53
CA GLY A 352 -13.36 13.25 16.50
C GLY A 352 -13.72 12.65 17.86
N ASP A 353 -13.21 11.48 18.21
CA ASP A 353 -13.46 10.81 19.48
C ASP A 353 -12.31 9.85 19.85
N ASP A 354 -11.44 10.31 20.74
CA ASP A 354 -10.24 9.57 21.16
C ASP A 354 -10.55 8.30 21.98
N ASP A 355 -11.77 8.16 22.53
CA ASP A 355 -12.19 6.96 23.26
C ASP A 355 -12.51 5.77 22.32
N LEU A 356 -12.68 6.02 21.02
CA LEU A 356 -13.04 5.01 20.04
C LEU A 356 -11.81 4.59 19.22
N SER A 357 -11.35 3.37 19.41
CA SER A 357 -10.24 2.85 18.60
C SER A 357 -10.64 2.68 17.13
N PHE A 358 -9.71 2.91 16.21
CA PHE A 358 -9.92 2.73 14.77
C PHE A 358 -10.40 1.32 14.43
N GLY A 359 -9.79 0.29 15.03
CA GLY A 359 -10.23 -1.10 14.85
C GLY A 359 -11.66 -1.36 15.33
N PHE A 360 -12.16 -0.60 16.31
CA PHE A 360 -13.55 -0.68 16.71
C PHE A 360 -14.48 -0.04 15.67
N LEU A 361 -14.14 1.14 15.16
CA LEU A 361 -14.91 1.81 14.12
C LEU A 361 -14.95 0.98 12.82
N VAL A 362 -13.84 0.38 12.43
CA VAL A 362 -13.76 -0.53 11.29
C VAL A 362 -14.68 -1.74 11.47
N ARG A 363 -14.70 -2.38 12.65
CA ARG A 363 -15.61 -3.49 12.94
C ARG A 363 -17.11 -3.10 12.89
N LEU A 364 -17.42 -1.83 13.12
CA LEU A 364 -18.79 -1.33 12.95
C LEU A 364 -19.14 -1.04 11.49
N LEU A 365 -18.17 -0.55 10.71
CA LEU A 365 -18.40 -0.13 9.32
C LEU A 365 -18.43 -1.31 8.34
N ARG A 366 -17.53 -2.30 8.50
CA ARG A 366 -17.40 -3.44 7.58
C ARG A 366 -18.69 -4.21 7.29
N PRO A 367 -19.51 -4.59 8.30
CA PRO A 367 -20.72 -5.37 8.05
C PRO A 367 -21.88 -4.56 7.45
N ILE A 368 -21.74 -3.24 7.32
CA ILE A 368 -22.75 -2.41 6.69
C ILE A 368 -22.62 -2.53 5.17
N ALA A 369 -23.63 -3.02 4.50
CA ALA A 369 -23.64 -3.24 3.05
C ALA A 369 -23.81 -1.89 2.29
N ILE A 370 -22.72 -1.10 2.23
CA ILE A 370 -22.70 0.17 1.50
C ILE A 370 -22.23 -0.06 0.05
N GLY A 371 -21.12 -0.77 -0.11
CA GLY A 371 -20.53 -1.08 -1.41
C GLY A 371 -19.91 0.12 -2.10
N LEU A 372 -20.63 0.69 -3.07
CA LEU A 372 -20.27 1.86 -3.88
C LEU A 372 -21.36 2.94 -3.82
N GLY A 373 -20.98 4.17 -4.13
CA GLY A 373 -21.90 5.30 -4.27
C GLY A 373 -22.01 6.19 -3.03
N ALA A 374 -21.88 7.50 -3.24
CA ALA A 374 -21.96 8.51 -2.18
C ALA A 374 -23.32 8.51 -1.46
N ASP A 375 -24.40 8.24 -2.18
CA ASP A 375 -25.78 8.28 -1.73
C ASP A 375 -26.14 7.16 -0.75
N LYS A 376 -25.38 6.07 -0.73
CA LYS A 376 -25.65 4.89 0.11
C LYS A 376 -25.19 5.06 1.57
N TYR A 377 -24.15 5.81 1.82
CA TYR A 377 -23.49 5.89 3.13
C TYR A 377 -24.40 6.39 4.25
N LEU A 378 -25.00 7.56 4.07
CA LEU A 378 -25.81 8.17 5.14
C LEU A 378 -27.10 7.41 5.42
N PRO A 379 -27.88 6.95 4.39
CA PRO A 379 -29.06 6.13 4.65
C PRO A 379 -28.76 4.82 5.37
N LYS A 380 -27.72 4.08 4.94
CA LYS A 380 -27.35 2.80 5.58
C LYS A 380 -26.85 2.99 7.02
N LEU A 381 -26.07 4.04 7.29
CA LEU A 381 -25.66 4.37 8.65
C LEU A 381 -26.85 4.81 9.52
N ASP A 382 -27.78 5.58 8.99
CA ASP A 382 -29.00 6.00 9.70
C ASP A 382 -29.93 4.81 9.99
N GLU A 383 -30.03 3.85 9.07
CA GLU A 383 -30.73 2.58 9.28
C GLU A 383 -30.15 1.82 10.47
N GLN A 384 -28.84 1.64 10.52
CA GLN A 384 -28.14 0.94 11.61
C GLN A 384 -28.30 1.67 12.96
N ILE A 385 -28.17 2.99 12.96
CA ILE A 385 -28.38 3.82 14.17
C ILE A 385 -29.82 3.66 14.67
N THR A 386 -30.80 3.68 13.76
CA THR A 386 -32.22 3.56 14.09
C THR A 386 -32.57 2.16 14.60
N ALA A 387 -32.08 1.11 13.94
CA ALA A 387 -32.25 -0.27 14.35
C ALA A 387 -31.70 -0.52 15.76
N MET A 388 -30.48 -0.05 16.01
CA MET A 388 -29.83 -0.17 17.31
C MET A 388 -30.55 0.66 18.39
N GLY A 389 -31.08 1.83 18.06
CA GLY A 389 -31.85 2.65 19.00
C GLY A 389 -33.20 2.03 19.38
N LYS A 390 -33.81 1.23 18.51
CA LYS A 390 -35.08 0.53 18.76
C LYS A 390 -34.90 -0.80 19.50
N THR A 391 -33.74 -1.41 19.47
CA THR A 391 -33.46 -2.71 20.08
C THR A 391 -32.66 -2.48 21.37
N PRO A 392 -33.32 -2.52 22.55
CA PRO A 392 -32.61 -2.37 23.81
C PRO A 392 -31.65 -3.55 24.03
N PRO A 393 -30.56 -3.36 24.76
CA PRO A 393 -29.64 -4.43 25.07
C PRO A 393 -30.37 -5.56 25.82
N LYS A 394 -30.14 -6.82 25.42
CA LYS A 394 -30.69 -7.98 26.12
C LYS A 394 -30.06 -8.07 27.51
N VAL A 395 -30.81 -7.66 28.52
CA VAL A 395 -30.41 -7.63 29.94
C VAL A 395 -30.85 -8.95 30.57
N SER A 396 -29.95 -9.66 31.26
CA SER A 396 -30.33 -10.87 32.03
C SER A 396 -31.23 -10.50 33.20
N ALA A 397 -32.29 -11.28 33.43
CA ALA A 397 -33.22 -11.08 34.54
C ALA A 397 -32.63 -11.53 35.90
N ASP A 398 -31.56 -12.32 35.91
CA ASP A 398 -30.88 -12.87 37.08
C ASP A 398 -29.70 -12.01 37.52
N GLY A 399 -29.92 -10.93 38.24
CA GLY A 399 -28.98 -10.24 39.14
C GLY A 399 -27.51 -9.99 38.72
N ASP A 400 -27.09 -10.39 37.55
CA ASP A 400 -25.75 -10.15 37.01
C ASP A 400 -25.57 -8.68 36.61
N ASP A 401 -24.34 -8.18 36.74
CA ASP A 401 -23.97 -6.82 36.40
C ASP A 401 -24.16 -6.51 34.91
N ASN A 402 -25.35 -6.01 34.56
CA ASN A 402 -25.73 -5.64 33.19
C ASN A 402 -25.04 -4.34 32.71
N SER A 403 -24.22 -3.71 33.51
CA SER A 403 -23.55 -2.44 33.19
C SER A 403 -22.63 -2.55 31.98
N ALA A 404 -21.92 -3.67 31.87
CA ALA A 404 -21.01 -3.93 30.74
C ALA A 404 -21.75 -4.08 29.40
N VAL A 405 -22.94 -4.70 29.40
CA VAL A 405 -23.78 -4.90 28.20
C VAL A 405 -24.37 -3.55 27.74
N ILE A 406 -24.84 -2.75 28.68
CA ILE A 406 -25.37 -1.40 28.43
C ILE A 406 -24.24 -0.50 27.88
N ALA A 407 -23.08 -0.47 28.54
CA ALA A 407 -21.93 0.32 28.12
C ALA A 407 -21.42 -0.09 26.70
N ALA A 408 -21.42 -1.40 26.40
CA ALA A 408 -21.07 -1.89 25.06
C ALA A 408 -22.07 -1.44 23.99
N HIS A 409 -23.37 -1.43 24.30
CA HIS A 409 -24.42 -0.95 23.41
C HIS A 409 -24.28 0.56 23.14
N GLU A 410 -24.12 1.36 24.19
CA GLU A 410 -23.91 2.80 24.11
C GLU A 410 -22.65 3.14 23.30
N ARG A 411 -21.57 2.39 23.52
CA ARG A 411 -20.32 2.55 22.77
C ARG A 411 -20.50 2.25 21.28
N LYS A 412 -21.27 1.21 20.92
CA LYS A 412 -21.59 0.92 19.52
C LYS A 412 -22.39 2.05 18.87
N LEU A 413 -23.43 2.53 19.56
CA LEU A 413 -24.26 3.64 19.07
C LEU A 413 -23.44 4.93 18.91
N LYS A 414 -22.54 5.23 19.86
CA LYS A 414 -21.60 6.35 19.77
C LYS A 414 -20.68 6.21 18.54
N GLY A 415 -20.15 4.99 18.30
CA GLY A 415 -19.30 4.71 17.15
C GLY A 415 -20.00 4.91 15.79
N LEU A 416 -21.22 4.41 15.64
CA LEU A 416 -22.03 4.62 14.43
C LEU A 416 -22.34 6.11 14.18
N LYS A 417 -22.66 6.87 15.23
CA LYS A 417 -22.85 8.33 15.11
C LYS A 417 -21.58 9.06 14.72
N SER A 418 -20.42 8.65 15.24
CA SER A 418 -19.12 9.20 14.86
C SER A 418 -18.80 8.91 13.39
N LEU A 419 -18.98 7.66 12.93
CA LEU A 419 -18.84 7.28 11.52
C LEU A 419 -19.76 8.09 10.60
N ARG A 420 -21.02 8.26 10.99
CA ARG A 420 -21.98 9.08 10.22
C ARG A 420 -21.54 10.53 10.10
N LYS A 421 -21.05 11.13 11.20
CA LYS A 421 -20.56 12.51 11.21
C LYS A 421 -19.34 12.66 10.28
N LEU A 422 -18.37 11.78 10.41
CA LEU A 422 -17.16 11.74 9.59
C LEU A 422 -17.52 11.61 8.11
N THR A 423 -18.32 10.59 7.76
CA THR A 423 -18.74 10.33 6.37
C THR A 423 -19.49 11.51 5.78
N LYS A 424 -20.42 12.12 6.53
CA LYS A 424 -21.13 13.33 6.08
C LYS A 424 -20.17 14.48 5.75
N GLN A 425 -19.14 14.68 6.58
CA GLN A 425 -18.14 15.73 6.36
C GLN A 425 -17.32 15.42 5.10
N LEU A 426 -16.85 14.19 4.93
CA LEU A 426 -16.07 13.78 3.76
C LEU A 426 -16.87 13.91 2.46
N LEU A 427 -18.11 13.44 2.43
CA LEU A 427 -19.00 13.54 1.27
C LEU A 427 -19.30 15.01 0.91
N SER A 428 -19.49 15.87 1.89
CA SER A 428 -19.73 17.31 1.65
C SER A 428 -18.52 17.96 0.96
N LEU A 429 -17.30 17.63 1.37
CA LEU A 429 -16.08 18.13 0.74
C LEU A 429 -15.85 17.53 -0.66
N SER A 430 -16.24 16.26 -0.85
CA SER A 430 -16.08 15.59 -2.14
C SER A 430 -16.96 16.18 -3.25
N GLN A 431 -18.10 16.77 -2.90
CA GLN A 431 -18.97 17.43 -3.89
C GLN A 431 -18.25 18.57 -4.61
N ASP A 432 -17.43 19.33 -3.87
CA ASP A 432 -16.65 20.44 -4.44
C ASP A 432 -15.53 19.93 -5.37
N ILE A 433 -15.06 18.68 -5.17
CA ILE A 433 -14.07 18.03 -6.07
C ILE A 433 -14.73 17.59 -7.39
N VAL A 434 -15.94 17.00 -7.32
CA VAL A 434 -16.60 16.38 -8.48
C VAL A 434 -17.30 17.44 -9.37
N SER A 435 -17.92 18.43 -8.76
CA SER A 435 -18.79 19.38 -9.46
C SER A 435 -18.28 20.83 -9.41
N GLY A 436 -17.23 21.09 -8.66
CA GLY A 436 -16.71 22.42 -8.44
C GLY A 436 -15.78 22.92 -9.55
N THR A 437 -15.47 24.21 -9.49
CA THR A 437 -14.39 24.83 -10.26
C THR A 437 -13.04 24.40 -9.66
N GLY A 438 -11.96 24.61 -10.41
CA GLY A 438 -10.61 24.33 -9.94
C GLY A 438 -10.29 24.90 -8.56
N SER A 439 -10.65 26.13 -8.35
CA SER A 439 -10.47 26.85 -7.09
C SER A 439 -11.26 26.22 -5.93
N SER A 440 -12.53 25.83 -6.14
CA SER A 440 -13.35 25.21 -5.10
C SER A 440 -12.84 23.83 -4.69
N ALA A 441 -12.32 23.07 -5.62
CA ALA A 441 -11.72 21.77 -5.33
C ALA A 441 -10.43 21.88 -4.51
N LEU A 442 -9.56 22.85 -4.81
CA LEU A 442 -8.38 23.13 -3.98
C LEU A 442 -8.76 23.61 -2.58
N GLU A 443 -9.81 24.42 -2.46
CA GLU A 443 -10.35 24.83 -1.16
C GLU A 443 -10.93 23.66 -0.36
N ALA A 444 -11.59 22.70 -1.03
CA ALA A 444 -12.09 21.49 -0.40
C ALA A 444 -10.93 20.61 0.12
N ALA A 445 -9.86 20.46 -0.67
CA ALA A 445 -8.65 19.74 -0.25
C ALA A 445 -7.95 20.43 0.94
N GLU A 446 -7.88 21.76 0.94
CA GLU A 446 -7.38 22.55 2.08
C GLU A 446 -8.23 22.32 3.35
N LYS A 447 -9.56 22.38 3.22
CA LYS A 447 -10.49 22.11 4.33
C LYS A 447 -10.37 20.66 4.83
N PHE A 448 -10.18 19.70 3.90
CA PHE A 448 -9.96 18.30 4.26
C PHE A 448 -8.70 18.14 5.11
N LEU A 449 -7.56 18.70 4.67
CA LEU A 449 -6.30 18.63 5.41
C LEU A 449 -6.41 19.23 6.82
N LYS A 450 -7.14 20.37 6.96
CA LYS A 450 -7.30 21.09 8.23
C LYS A 450 -8.29 20.43 9.20
N LYS A 451 -9.30 19.70 8.71
CA LYS A 451 -10.44 19.23 9.53
C LYS A 451 -10.66 17.74 9.57
N SER A 452 -10.15 16.99 8.60
CA SER A 452 -10.45 15.56 8.43
C SER A 452 -9.20 14.69 8.46
N ALA A 453 -8.06 15.20 8.01
CA ALA A 453 -6.80 14.50 8.07
C ALA A 453 -6.24 14.53 9.51
N ARG A 454 -5.83 13.36 10.00
CA ARG A 454 -5.26 13.25 11.35
C ARG A 454 -3.80 13.65 11.37
N SER A 455 -3.44 14.53 12.30
CA SER A 455 -2.07 15.01 12.53
C SER A 455 -1.66 14.70 13.96
N VAL A 456 -0.64 13.85 14.15
CA VAL A 456 -0.23 13.35 15.48
C VAL A 456 1.23 13.64 15.78
N SER A 457 2.07 13.64 14.75
CA SER A 457 3.51 13.86 14.88
C SER A 457 3.90 15.23 14.36
N GLU A 458 5.12 15.65 14.68
CA GLU A 458 5.70 16.87 14.13
C GLU A 458 5.79 16.79 12.60
N LEU A 459 6.16 15.63 12.05
CA LEU A 459 6.15 15.40 10.61
C LEU A 459 4.75 15.61 10.01
N ASP A 460 3.70 15.10 10.65
CA ASP A 460 2.33 15.28 10.17
C ASP A 460 1.92 16.76 10.13
N ARG A 461 2.27 17.52 11.18
CA ARG A 461 1.93 18.93 11.27
C ARG A 461 2.60 19.75 10.18
N TYR A 462 3.92 19.63 10.03
CA TYR A 462 4.65 20.37 9.00
C TYR A 462 4.27 19.94 7.59
N ALA A 463 3.99 18.64 7.37
CA ALA A 463 3.49 18.18 6.09
C ALA A 463 2.11 18.74 5.75
N ALA A 464 1.19 18.80 6.72
CA ALA A 464 -0.13 19.40 6.52
C ALA A 464 -0.02 20.89 6.19
N GLU A 465 0.82 21.64 6.92
CA GLU A 465 1.07 23.07 6.69
C GLU A 465 1.65 23.31 5.28
N ALA A 466 2.68 22.57 4.89
CA ALA A 466 3.31 22.69 3.57
C ALA A 466 2.34 22.34 2.41
N LEU A 467 1.51 21.29 2.59
CA LEU A 467 0.50 20.94 1.60
C LEU A 467 -0.59 22.01 1.47
N VAL A 468 -1.02 22.59 2.58
CA VAL A 468 -1.99 23.69 2.57
C VAL A 468 -1.42 24.91 1.85
N GLU A 469 -0.17 25.27 2.13
CA GLU A 469 0.53 26.38 1.44
C GLU A 469 0.60 26.15 -0.07
N GLN A 470 0.96 24.94 -0.50
CA GLN A 470 0.99 24.60 -1.93
C GLN A 470 -0.38 24.66 -2.58
N LEU A 471 -1.45 24.21 -1.89
CA LEU A 471 -2.80 24.30 -2.41
C LEU A 471 -3.26 25.78 -2.56
N GLN A 472 -2.91 26.62 -1.60
CA GLN A 472 -3.22 28.06 -1.62
C GLN A 472 -2.47 28.79 -2.74
N ASP A 473 -1.19 28.49 -2.93
CA ASP A 473 -0.37 29.04 -4.03
C ASP A 473 -0.98 28.65 -5.39
N ARG A 474 -1.28 27.37 -5.59
CA ARG A 474 -1.92 26.90 -6.82
C ARG A 474 -3.28 27.55 -7.08
N ARG A 475 -4.11 27.69 -6.04
CA ARG A 475 -5.42 28.35 -6.15
C ARG A 475 -5.28 29.80 -6.63
N LEU A 476 -4.32 30.55 -6.09
CA LEU A 476 -4.06 31.93 -6.51
C LEU A 476 -3.77 32.05 -8.02
N TRP A 477 -3.02 31.11 -8.56
CA TRP A 477 -2.64 31.12 -9.98
C TRP A 477 -3.73 30.57 -10.89
N LEU A 478 -4.47 29.56 -10.46
CA LEU A 478 -5.63 29.05 -11.21
C LEU A 478 -6.73 30.08 -11.41
N ASP A 479 -7.02 30.86 -10.38
CA ASP A 479 -8.01 31.95 -10.47
C ASP A 479 -7.60 33.00 -11.49
N ARG A 480 -6.29 33.16 -11.75
CA ARG A 480 -5.76 34.12 -12.75
C ARG A 480 -5.66 33.55 -14.16
N LEU A 481 -5.53 32.24 -14.29
CA LEU A 481 -5.43 31.55 -15.58
C LEU A 481 -6.78 31.39 -16.28
N ASP A 482 -7.90 31.44 -15.52
CA ASP A 482 -9.30 31.31 -16.03
C ASP A 482 -9.47 30.04 -16.90
N VAL A 483 -8.81 28.94 -16.53
CA VAL A 483 -8.81 27.68 -17.27
C VAL A 483 -9.40 26.57 -16.42
N ALA A 484 -10.24 25.74 -17.04
CA ALA A 484 -10.73 24.50 -16.44
C ALA A 484 -9.62 23.44 -16.51
N ILE A 485 -8.96 23.15 -15.39
CA ILE A 485 -7.93 22.09 -15.27
C ILE A 485 -8.57 20.85 -14.64
N ASP A 486 -8.20 19.66 -15.12
CA ASP A 486 -8.55 18.40 -14.46
C ASP A 486 -7.81 18.28 -13.12
N LEU A 487 -8.45 18.80 -12.10
CA LEU A 487 -7.90 18.84 -10.74
C LEU A 487 -7.75 17.47 -10.10
N GLY A 488 -8.49 16.48 -10.52
CA GLY A 488 -8.30 15.12 -10.07
C GLY A 488 -6.89 14.62 -10.40
N LYS A 489 -6.45 14.86 -11.64
CA LYS A 489 -5.08 14.54 -12.09
C LYS A 489 -4.03 15.38 -11.33
N TRP A 490 -4.30 16.67 -11.15
CA TRP A 490 -3.36 17.56 -10.45
C TRP A 490 -3.23 17.29 -8.95
N LEU A 491 -4.31 16.98 -8.28
CA LEU A 491 -4.27 16.61 -6.86
C LEU A 491 -3.65 15.21 -6.64
N ALA A 492 -3.84 14.30 -7.57
CA ALA A 492 -3.16 13.01 -7.56
C ALA A 492 -1.64 13.14 -7.78
N ALA A 493 -1.23 14.08 -8.62
CA ALA A 493 0.16 14.46 -8.87
C ALA A 493 0.69 15.50 -7.87
N LEU A 494 0.00 15.77 -6.75
CA LEU A 494 0.58 16.56 -5.64
C LEU A 494 1.92 15.93 -5.30
N PRO A 495 3.04 16.66 -5.54
CA PRO A 495 4.32 16.05 -5.74
C PRO A 495 4.73 15.24 -4.52
N ASP A 496 5.12 14.00 -4.75
CA ASP A 496 5.92 13.20 -3.82
C ASP A 496 7.25 13.89 -3.45
N GLN A 497 7.53 15.02 -4.11
CA GLN A 497 8.69 15.88 -3.94
C GLN A 497 8.59 16.85 -2.76
N THR A 498 7.43 16.98 -2.09
CA THR A 498 7.33 17.82 -0.91
C THR A 498 8.07 17.20 0.26
N SER A 499 9.13 17.87 0.71
CA SER A 499 9.87 17.49 1.92
C SER A 499 9.71 18.58 2.98
N VAL A 500 9.64 18.17 4.24
CA VAL A 500 9.50 19.06 5.41
C VAL A 500 10.57 18.74 6.45
N LEU A 501 10.73 19.59 7.45
CA LEU A 501 11.74 19.43 8.50
C LEU A 501 13.19 19.42 7.96
N GLY A 502 13.43 20.04 6.80
CA GLY A 502 14.78 20.26 6.28
C GLY A 502 15.59 21.13 7.24
N SER A 503 16.79 20.68 7.58
CA SER A 503 17.63 21.37 8.54
C SER A 503 19.12 21.19 8.20
N GLY A 504 19.89 22.25 8.40
CA GLY A 504 21.36 22.14 8.41
C GLY A 504 21.89 21.30 9.57
N PRO A 505 23.20 21.03 9.58
CA PRO A 505 23.86 20.31 10.66
C PRO A 505 23.61 20.99 12.02
N ARG A 506 23.45 20.18 13.07
CA ARG A 506 23.28 20.65 14.45
C ARG A 506 24.25 19.94 15.39
N PRO A 507 24.76 20.63 16.44
CA PRO A 507 25.57 19.98 17.47
C PRO A 507 24.83 18.80 18.11
N GLY A 508 25.54 17.70 18.34
CA GLY A 508 24.97 16.48 18.93
C GLY A 508 24.05 15.69 17.99
N HIS A 509 23.97 16.04 16.70
CA HIS A 509 23.11 15.37 15.73
C HIS A 509 23.93 14.76 14.58
N LEU A 510 23.61 13.55 14.19
CA LEU A 510 23.99 12.97 12.91
C LEU A 510 23.40 13.82 11.77
N HIS A 511 24.20 14.14 10.76
CA HIS A 511 23.73 14.87 9.58
C HIS A 511 23.56 13.94 8.39
N VAL A 512 22.41 14.04 7.72
CA VAL A 512 22.07 13.27 6.52
C VAL A 512 21.83 14.23 5.36
N ALA A 513 22.50 14.01 4.23
CA ALA A 513 22.37 14.84 3.04
C ALA A 513 22.51 14.02 1.76
N HIS A 514 21.98 14.55 0.67
CA HIS A 514 22.29 14.04 -0.66
C HIS A 514 23.75 14.34 -1.02
N ILE A 515 24.41 13.45 -1.78
CA ILE A 515 25.82 13.62 -2.21
C ILE A 515 26.11 14.96 -2.92
N GLY A 516 25.14 15.58 -3.57
CA GLY A 516 25.26 16.89 -4.22
C GLY A 516 25.13 18.08 -3.26
N SER A 517 24.75 17.86 -1.99
CA SER A 517 24.55 18.93 -1.01
C SER A 517 25.26 18.71 0.33
N GLY A 518 25.92 17.58 0.51
CA GLY A 518 26.67 17.20 1.70
C GLY A 518 28.17 17.06 1.46
N GLY A 519 28.93 16.64 2.49
CA GLY A 519 30.37 16.35 2.41
C GLY A 519 31.26 17.57 2.58
N HIS A 520 30.74 18.73 2.92
CA HIS A 520 31.52 19.98 2.99
C HIS A 520 31.66 20.52 4.43
N SER A 521 31.10 19.87 5.42
CA SER A 521 31.08 20.32 6.82
C SER A 521 32.40 20.12 7.58
N GLY A 522 33.38 19.39 7.02
CA GLY A 522 34.62 19.03 7.71
C GLY A 522 34.46 18.00 8.83
N ARG A 523 33.39 17.22 8.80
CA ARG A 523 33.15 16.12 9.75
C ARG A 523 34.19 15.03 9.56
N LYS A 524 34.52 14.31 10.64
CA LYS A 524 35.65 13.37 10.65
C LYS A 524 35.30 12.00 10.06
N ARG A 525 34.00 11.71 9.89
CA ARG A 525 33.56 10.41 9.37
C ARG A 525 32.39 10.61 8.43
N THR A 526 32.58 10.21 7.19
CA THR A 526 31.55 10.32 6.15
C THR A 526 31.21 8.94 5.61
N PHE A 527 29.94 8.58 5.60
CA PHE A 527 29.45 7.37 4.93
C PHE A 527 28.71 7.80 3.67
N VAL A 528 29.08 7.20 2.53
CA VAL A 528 28.44 7.45 1.24
C VAL A 528 27.72 6.19 0.81
N MET A 529 26.43 6.20 0.84
CA MET A 529 25.52 5.06 0.63
C MET A 529 24.83 5.11 -0.73
N GLY A 530 24.47 3.94 -1.25
CA GLY A 530 23.75 3.82 -2.51
C GLY A 530 24.63 3.98 -3.75
N LEU A 531 25.90 3.59 -3.66
CA LEU A 531 26.84 3.63 -4.77
C LEU A 531 26.71 2.36 -5.65
N ASP A 532 25.49 1.94 -5.94
CA ASP A 532 25.20 0.94 -6.98
C ASP A 532 25.11 1.60 -8.37
N ASP A 533 25.23 0.80 -9.43
CA ASP A 533 25.28 1.24 -10.82
C ASP A 533 23.95 1.86 -11.31
N ARG A 534 22.84 1.53 -10.69
CA ARG A 534 21.50 2.06 -11.03
C ARG A 534 21.28 3.48 -10.48
N ARG A 535 21.73 3.73 -9.22
CA ARG A 535 21.55 5.01 -8.53
C ARG A 535 22.64 6.02 -8.87
N PHE A 536 23.88 5.58 -8.92
CA PHE A 536 24.99 6.48 -9.19
C PHE A 536 26.02 5.88 -10.16
N PRO A 537 26.41 6.60 -11.20
CA PRO A 537 25.90 7.91 -11.63
C PRO A 537 24.51 7.84 -12.25
N GLY A 538 23.93 6.65 -12.38
CA GLY A 538 22.65 6.39 -13.01
C GLY A 538 22.74 6.35 -14.54
N ALA A 539 21.61 6.25 -15.21
CA ALA A 539 21.53 6.27 -16.66
C ALA A 539 21.69 7.70 -17.21
N ALA A 540 22.39 7.84 -18.33
CA ALA A 540 22.47 9.09 -19.07
C ALA A 540 21.17 9.33 -19.85
N LEU A 541 20.07 9.59 -19.14
CA LEU A 541 18.78 9.85 -19.77
C LEU A 541 18.79 11.22 -20.47
N GLN A 542 18.41 11.21 -21.74
CA GLN A 542 18.19 12.46 -22.47
C GLN A 542 16.94 13.16 -21.96
N ASP A 543 16.94 14.47 -22.05
CA ASP A 543 15.74 15.27 -21.86
C ASP A 543 14.68 14.83 -22.90
N PRO A 544 13.45 14.47 -22.48
CA PRO A 544 12.45 14.00 -23.43
C PRO A 544 11.91 15.09 -24.36
N ILE A 545 12.07 16.35 -23.97
CA ILE A 545 11.62 17.53 -24.75
C ILE A 545 12.74 18.06 -25.64
N LEU A 546 13.95 18.26 -25.11
CA LEU A 546 15.10 18.77 -25.85
C LEU A 546 16.20 17.72 -25.89
N LEU A 547 16.29 16.99 -27.00
CA LEU A 547 17.28 15.94 -27.20
C LEU A 547 18.71 16.49 -27.19
N ASP A 548 19.70 15.66 -26.87
CA ASP A 548 21.11 16.08 -26.79
C ASP A 548 21.63 16.72 -28.10
N ARG A 549 21.16 16.21 -29.26
CA ARG A 549 21.49 16.77 -30.56
C ARG A 549 20.95 18.21 -30.72
N GLU A 550 19.73 18.43 -30.28
CA GLU A 550 19.08 19.73 -30.33
C GLU A 550 19.73 20.72 -29.37
N ARG A 551 20.02 20.27 -28.14
CA ARG A 551 20.77 21.07 -27.15
C ARG A 551 22.11 21.56 -27.71
N THR A 552 22.85 20.66 -28.34
CA THR A 552 24.16 21.00 -28.95
C THR A 552 24.02 21.96 -30.15
N SER A 553 22.93 21.84 -30.92
CA SER A 553 22.65 22.69 -32.09
C SER A 553 22.20 24.09 -31.65
N LEU A 554 21.41 24.21 -30.61
CA LEU A 554 20.86 25.47 -30.10
C LEU A 554 21.93 26.29 -29.36
N SER A 555 22.70 25.70 -28.47
CA SER A 555 23.68 26.40 -27.67
C SER A 555 24.71 25.49 -27.05
N THR A 556 25.99 25.95 -27.03
CA THR A 556 27.06 25.27 -26.27
C THR A 556 26.87 25.36 -24.75
N GLU A 557 25.97 26.23 -24.30
CA GLU A 557 25.62 26.42 -22.88
C GLU A 557 24.61 25.38 -22.38
N LEU A 558 23.95 24.65 -23.29
CA LEU A 558 23.01 23.60 -22.98
C LEU A 558 23.72 22.26 -22.79
N SER A 559 23.80 21.78 -21.55
CA SER A 559 24.47 20.53 -21.23
C SER A 559 23.76 19.32 -21.82
N THR A 560 24.51 18.42 -22.46
CA THR A 560 24.03 17.10 -22.90
C THR A 560 23.90 16.12 -21.74
N SER A 561 23.17 15.04 -21.92
CA SER A 561 23.02 13.97 -20.92
C SER A 561 24.37 13.39 -20.49
N ALA A 562 25.28 13.15 -21.48
CA ALA A 562 26.63 12.65 -21.20
C ALA A 562 27.49 13.68 -20.46
N ALA A 563 27.34 14.98 -20.74
CA ALA A 563 28.06 16.05 -20.03
C ALA A 563 27.57 16.15 -18.58
N ARG A 564 26.25 16.09 -18.35
CA ARG A 564 25.65 16.07 -16.99
C ARG A 564 26.14 14.88 -16.18
N LEU A 565 26.19 13.69 -16.79
CA LEU A 565 26.66 12.48 -16.11
C LEU A 565 28.13 12.61 -15.68
N ARG A 566 29.01 13.10 -16.59
CA ARG A 566 30.41 13.36 -16.26
C ARG A 566 30.54 14.37 -15.14
N HIS A 567 29.80 15.46 -15.21
CA HIS A 567 29.81 16.48 -14.18
C HIS A 567 29.44 15.93 -12.79
N LYS A 568 28.42 15.07 -12.71
CA LYS A 568 28.04 14.37 -11.43
C LYS A 568 29.19 13.54 -10.86
N ILE A 569 29.93 12.81 -11.74
CA ILE A 569 31.08 12.00 -11.32
C ILE A 569 32.22 12.90 -10.84
N ASP A 570 32.50 13.99 -11.57
CA ASP A 570 33.55 14.94 -11.23
C ASP A 570 33.27 15.66 -9.91
N GLU A 571 32.02 16.10 -9.68
CA GLU A 571 31.59 16.71 -8.42
C GLU A 571 31.76 15.75 -7.24
N LEU A 572 31.27 14.50 -7.36
CA LEU A 572 31.48 13.49 -6.33
C LEU A 572 32.98 13.24 -6.06
N THR A 573 33.79 13.12 -7.11
CA THR A 573 35.22 12.87 -7.01
C THR A 573 35.93 14.00 -6.26
N VAL A 574 35.61 15.24 -6.61
CA VAL A 574 36.15 16.43 -5.95
C VAL A 574 35.73 16.48 -4.49
N MET A 575 34.44 16.24 -4.20
CA MET A 575 33.91 16.21 -2.84
C MET A 575 34.62 15.14 -2.02
N LEU A 576 34.68 13.89 -2.51
CA LEU A 576 35.35 12.78 -1.81
C LEU A 576 36.82 13.10 -1.47
N SER A 577 37.56 13.66 -2.41
CA SER A 577 38.95 14.00 -2.19
C SER A 577 39.18 15.12 -1.16
N ARG A 578 38.18 15.90 -0.83
CA ARG A 578 38.18 17.01 0.12
C ARG A 578 37.74 16.63 1.52
N LEU A 579 37.18 15.40 1.71
CA LEU A 579 36.73 14.93 3.00
C LEU A 579 37.88 14.87 4.03
N SER A 580 37.49 14.95 5.30
CA SER A 580 38.41 14.88 6.44
C SER A 580 38.24 13.54 7.18
N GLY A 581 39.31 13.08 7.80
CA GLY A 581 39.28 11.88 8.68
C GLY A 581 39.11 10.58 7.91
N SER A 582 37.90 10.00 7.87
CA SER A 582 37.65 8.72 7.16
C SER A 582 36.37 8.77 6.32
N VAL A 583 36.41 8.08 5.20
CA VAL A 583 35.26 7.89 4.32
C VAL A 583 34.98 6.40 4.14
N THR A 584 33.70 6.05 4.22
CA THR A 584 33.21 4.69 3.93
C THR A 584 32.27 4.76 2.73
N LEU A 585 32.61 4.04 1.66
CA LEU A 585 31.78 3.93 0.45
C LEU A 585 31.02 2.60 0.49
N SER A 586 29.73 2.62 0.24
CA SER A 586 28.92 1.39 0.28
C SER A 586 27.87 1.32 -0.81
N TRP A 587 27.41 0.11 -1.06
CA TRP A 587 26.33 -0.15 -2.00
C TRP A 587 25.50 -1.37 -1.57
N PRO A 588 24.19 -1.41 -1.88
CA PRO A 588 23.40 -2.62 -1.78
C PRO A 588 23.79 -3.57 -2.92
N CYS A 589 24.17 -4.80 -2.63
CA CYS A 589 24.52 -5.81 -3.63
C CYS A 589 23.37 -6.73 -4.02
N HIS A 590 22.18 -6.51 -3.46
CA HIS A 590 20.98 -7.26 -3.73
C HIS A 590 19.75 -6.39 -3.56
N ASP A 591 18.86 -6.39 -4.53
CA ASP A 591 17.55 -5.76 -4.47
C ASP A 591 16.57 -6.76 -3.83
N LEU A 592 16.14 -6.47 -2.61
CA LEU A 592 15.26 -7.36 -1.85
C LEU A 592 13.82 -7.40 -2.38
N ALA A 593 13.39 -6.39 -3.12
CA ALA A 593 12.04 -6.34 -3.68
C ALA A 593 11.91 -7.21 -4.93
N ASP A 594 12.93 -7.12 -5.81
CA ASP A 594 12.96 -7.84 -7.09
C ASP A 594 13.71 -9.18 -7.02
N ASP A 595 14.27 -9.52 -5.85
CA ASP A 595 15.16 -10.68 -5.63
C ASP A 595 16.28 -10.76 -6.69
N ARG A 596 17.00 -9.64 -6.87
CA ARG A 596 17.98 -9.47 -7.94
C ARG A 596 19.32 -8.94 -7.43
N GLU A 597 20.42 -9.48 -7.94
CA GLU A 597 21.76 -8.96 -7.69
C GLU A 597 21.93 -7.55 -8.30
N THR A 598 22.61 -6.67 -7.58
CA THR A 598 23.01 -5.33 -8.01
C THR A 598 24.52 -5.17 -7.94
N PHE A 599 25.06 -4.27 -8.77
CA PHE A 599 26.49 -4.11 -8.96
C PHE A 599 26.98 -2.76 -8.41
N PRO A 600 28.25 -2.68 -7.95
CA PRO A 600 28.80 -1.40 -7.54
C PRO A 600 28.94 -0.42 -8.70
N SER A 601 28.81 0.85 -8.40
CA SER A 601 29.15 1.94 -9.30
C SER A 601 30.61 1.83 -9.78
N SER A 602 30.87 2.31 -10.99
CA SER A 602 32.25 2.45 -11.52
C SER A 602 33.17 3.28 -10.60
N VAL A 603 32.59 4.21 -9.85
CA VAL A 603 33.30 5.02 -8.84
C VAL A 603 33.86 4.13 -7.71
N VAL A 604 33.10 3.17 -7.21
CA VAL A 604 33.56 2.25 -6.16
C VAL A 604 34.72 1.38 -6.63
N LEU A 605 34.58 0.80 -7.83
CA LEU A 605 35.66 -0.01 -8.41
C LEU A 605 36.95 0.83 -8.66
N SER A 606 36.80 2.08 -9.14
CA SER A 606 37.93 3.00 -9.32
C SER A 606 38.56 3.37 -7.98
N ALA A 607 37.74 3.63 -6.94
CA ALA A 607 38.26 3.89 -5.60
C ALA A 607 39.06 2.67 -5.07
N TYR A 608 38.53 1.44 -5.24
CA TYR A 608 39.23 0.24 -4.83
C TYR A 608 40.58 0.07 -5.54
N ARG A 609 40.65 0.32 -6.86
CA ARG A 609 41.93 0.28 -7.61
C ARG A 609 42.98 1.25 -7.06
N LEU A 610 42.54 2.44 -6.68
CA LEU A 610 43.43 3.48 -6.12
C LEU A 610 43.96 3.07 -4.74
N ILE A 611 43.09 2.58 -3.83
CA ILE A 611 43.52 2.25 -2.46
C ILE A 611 44.21 0.90 -2.33
N SER A 612 44.00 0.00 -3.29
CA SER A 612 44.71 -1.31 -3.32
C SER A 612 46.03 -1.24 -4.10
N GLY A 613 46.25 -0.18 -4.87
CA GLY A 613 47.38 -0.09 -5.80
C GLY A 613 47.34 -1.10 -6.96
N SER A 614 46.20 -1.76 -7.17
CA SER A 614 45.98 -2.78 -8.21
C SER A 614 45.16 -2.19 -9.36
N HIS A 615 45.83 -1.78 -10.44
CA HIS A 615 45.20 -1.12 -11.57
C HIS A 615 44.23 -2.01 -12.34
N ASP A 616 44.49 -3.32 -12.36
CA ASP A 616 43.70 -4.33 -13.09
C ASP A 616 42.62 -4.98 -12.21
N ALA A 617 42.42 -4.49 -10.98
CA ALA A 617 41.43 -5.06 -10.08
C ALA A 617 40.04 -5.00 -10.72
N ASP A 618 39.36 -6.15 -10.70
CA ASP A 618 38.00 -6.35 -11.17
C ASP A 618 37.01 -6.49 -10.00
N LEU A 619 35.75 -6.74 -10.31
CA LEU A 619 34.69 -6.92 -9.33
C LEU A 619 34.93 -8.15 -8.42
N GLU A 620 35.49 -9.22 -8.96
CA GLU A 620 35.79 -10.43 -8.17
C GLU A 620 36.90 -10.15 -7.14
N SER A 621 37.92 -9.40 -7.54
CA SER A 621 39.02 -8.96 -6.65
C SER A 621 38.51 -8.04 -5.55
N LEU A 622 37.61 -7.08 -5.90
CA LEU A 622 36.93 -6.22 -4.94
C LEU A 622 36.12 -7.06 -3.94
N ASN A 623 35.26 -7.95 -4.44
CA ASN A 623 34.38 -8.77 -3.58
C ASN A 623 35.18 -9.70 -2.64
N ARG A 624 36.33 -10.21 -3.10
CA ARG A 624 37.22 -11.03 -2.28
C ARG A 624 37.89 -10.20 -1.18
N ALA A 625 38.26 -8.97 -1.49
CA ALA A 625 38.96 -8.09 -0.54
C ALA A 625 38.03 -7.60 0.58
N ILE A 626 36.80 -7.26 0.26
CA ILE A 626 35.81 -6.76 1.25
C ILE A 626 35.09 -7.90 1.98
N GLY A 627 35.16 -9.15 1.49
CA GLY A 627 34.50 -10.29 2.10
C GLY A 627 33.02 -10.43 1.78
N PRO A 628 32.27 -11.20 2.61
CA PRO A 628 30.83 -11.42 2.42
C PRO A 628 30.02 -10.13 2.60
N PRO A 629 28.85 -10.00 1.94
CA PRO A 629 28.00 -8.84 2.15
C PRO A 629 27.45 -8.79 3.57
N VAL A 630 27.28 -7.58 4.09
CA VAL A 630 26.63 -7.35 5.37
C VAL A 630 25.16 -7.74 5.28
N SER A 631 24.69 -8.43 6.30
CA SER A 631 23.30 -8.86 6.44
C SER A 631 22.67 -8.32 7.74
N PHE A 632 21.52 -8.86 8.12
CA PHE A 632 20.85 -8.47 9.37
C PHE A 632 21.63 -8.85 10.64
N ALA A 633 22.47 -9.87 10.59
CA ALA A 633 23.33 -10.24 11.73
C ALA A 633 24.59 -9.36 11.76
N PRO A 634 24.90 -8.70 12.88
CA PRO A 634 26.14 -7.95 13.05
C PRO A 634 27.34 -8.89 13.11
N ALA A 635 28.55 -8.39 12.82
CA ALA A 635 29.77 -9.18 12.88
C ALA A 635 30.19 -9.52 14.32
N THR A 636 29.91 -8.63 15.27
CA THR A 636 30.22 -8.83 16.70
C THR A 636 29.02 -8.49 17.59
N ALA A 637 28.99 -9.00 18.82
CA ALA A 637 27.93 -8.72 19.79
C ALA A 637 27.84 -7.21 20.15
N ASP A 638 28.98 -6.52 20.16
CA ASP A 638 29.06 -5.12 20.57
C ASP A 638 28.54 -4.17 19.47
N GLU A 639 28.44 -4.63 18.24
CA GLU A 639 27.85 -3.90 17.11
C GLU A 639 26.35 -4.06 16.99
N ALA A 640 25.73 -4.95 17.75
CA ALA A 640 24.29 -5.16 17.71
C ALA A 640 23.53 -3.89 18.12
N LEU A 641 22.65 -3.40 17.23
CA LEU A 641 21.84 -2.20 17.46
C LEU A 641 20.68 -2.46 18.41
N ASP A 642 20.17 -3.69 18.46
CA ASP A 642 19.08 -4.10 19.33
C ASP A 642 19.21 -5.57 19.77
N GLU A 643 18.26 -5.99 20.60
CA GLU A 643 18.22 -7.37 21.11
C GLU A 643 18.00 -8.38 19.97
N SER A 644 17.26 -8.02 18.93
CA SER A 644 17.05 -8.90 17.77
C SER A 644 18.36 -9.16 17.02
N GLU A 645 19.19 -8.13 16.81
CA GLU A 645 20.51 -8.30 16.20
C GLU A 645 21.47 -9.07 17.08
N ARG A 646 21.42 -8.88 18.41
CA ARG A 646 22.19 -9.68 19.35
C ARG A 646 21.83 -11.16 19.25
N TRP A 647 20.54 -11.47 19.09
CA TRP A 647 20.07 -12.83 18.83
C TRP A 647 20.56 -13.36 17.50
N LEU A 648 20.47 -12.59 16.42
CA LEU A 648 20.95 -12.99 15.10
C LEU A 648 22.45 -13.26 15.12
N TRP A 649 23.23 -12.37 15.75
CA TRP A 649 24.66 -12.61 15.94
C TRP A 649 24.91 -13.91 16.70
N ARG A 650 24.23 -14.14 17.82
CA ARG A 650 24.39 -15.33 18.63
C ARG A 650 24.07 -16.62 17.86
N LEU A 651 23.05 -16.57 17.02
CA LEU A 651 22.62 -17.69 16.18
C LEU A 651 23.55 -17.93 14.98
N SER A 652 24.24 -16.90 14.49
CA SER A 652 25.21 -17.02 13.39
C SER A 652 26.58 -17.47 13.85
N ASP A 653 26.85 -17.53 15.17
CA ASP A 653 28.13 -17.93 15.73
C ASP A 653 28.41 -19.43 15.41
N ALA A 654 29.52 -19.65 14.72
CA ALA A 654 29.94 -20.99 14.29
C ALA A 654 30.14 -21.99 15.43
N GLU A 655 30.46 -21.54 16.65
CA GLU A 655 30.64 -22.37 17.82
C GLU A 655 29.30 -22.94 18.36
N ILE A 656 28.17 -22.35 18.02
CA ILE A 656 26.82 -22.72 18.47
C ILE A 656 26.02 -23.45 17.37
N GLN A 657 26.61 -23.77 16.23
CA GLN A 657 25.91 -24.44 15.13
C GLN A 657 25.33 -25.81 15.52
N GLY A 658 24.09 -26.09 15.00
CA GLY A 658 23.40 -27.35 15.18
C GLY A 658 22.29 -27.31 16.24
N THR A 659 22.09 -28.42 16.96
CA THR A 659 21.01 -28.59 17.95
C THR A 659 21.04 -27.59 19.10
N ASN A 660 22.19 -27.02 19.39
CA ASN A 660 22.34 -26.03 20.47
C ASN A 660 21.66 -24.67 20.16
N GLN A 661 21.58 -24.28 18.89
CA GLN A 661 20.89 -23.03 18.49
C GLN A 661 19.40 -23.10 18.79
N ILE A 662 18.74 -24.19 18.44
CA ILE A 662 17.31 -24.39 18.70
C ILE A 662 17.05 -24.38 20.20
N ALA A 663 17.83 -25.13 20.98
CA ALA A 663 17.69 -25.19 22.44
C ALA A 663 17.89 -23.83 23.13
N LEU A 664 18.78 -22.98 22.60
CA LEU A 664 19.00 -21.62 23.09
C LEU A 664 17.76 -20.73 22.86
N VAL A 665 17.19 -20.78 21.65
CA VAL A 665 15.99 -20.04 21.30
C VAL A 665 14.79 -20.50 22.14
N GLU A 666 14.61 -21.81 22.29
CA GLU A 666 13.51 -22.40 23.04
C GLU A 666 13.57 -22.05 24.52
N ALA A 667 14.79 -22.02 25.12
CA ALA A 667 14.97 -21.62 26.51
C ALA A 667 14.58 -20.15 26.76
N GLN A 668 14.87 -19.27 25.83
CA GLN A 668 14.57 -17.82 25.95
C GLN A 668 13.14 -17.48 25.53
N PHE A 669 12.60 -18.19 24.57
CA PHE A 669 11.26 -17.95 24.01
C PHE A 669 10.35 -19.18 24.22
N PRO A 670 9.76 -19.34 25.41
CA PRO A 670 8.97 -20.54 25.75
C PRO A 670 7.77 -20.79 24.82
N HIS A 671 7.26 -19.76 24.13
CA HIS A 671 6.21 -19.90 23.13
C HIS A 671 6.70 -20.62 21.87
N LEU A 672 7.96 -20.42 21.47
CA LEU A 672 8.58 -21.16 20.37
C LEU A 672 8.87 -22.60 20.77
N ALA A 673 9.33 -22.83 22.00
CA ALA A 673 9.51 -24.17 22.56
C ALA A 673 8.21 -24.97 22.56
N ARG A 674 7.10 -24.32 22.95
CA ARG A 674 5.77 -24.96 22.86
C ARG A 674 5.39 -25.28 21.42
N GLY A 675 5.72 -24.40 20.47
CA GLY A 675 5.51 -24.66 19.04
C GLY A 675 6.32 -25.86 18.53
N SER A 676 7.59 -25.94 18.89
CA SER A 676 8.46 -27.10 18.57
C SER A 676 7.92 -28.39 19.19
N SER A 677 7.53 -28.36 20.46
CA SER A 677 6.91 -29.53 21.14
C SER A 677 5.61 -29.92 20.44
N ALA A 678 4.78 -28.97 20.04
CA ALA A 678 3.53 -29.23 19.31
C ALA A 678 3.81 -29.94 17.97
N GLN A 679 4.85 -29.53 17.24
CA GLN A 679 5.27 -30.23 16.01
C GLN A 679 5.74 -31.64 16.22
N LEU A 680 6.50 -31.89 17.30
CA LEU A 680 6.95 -33.25 17.68
C LEU A 680 5.78 -34.16 18.07
N GLU A 681 4.86 -33.65 18.88
CA GLU A 681 3.63 -34.37 19.25
C GLU A 681 2.75 -34.66 18.01
N GLN A 682 2.61 -33.69 17.09
CA GLN A 682 1.88 -33.89 15.84
C GLN A 682 2.51 -35.01 14.99
N ALA A 683 3.85 -35.12 14.96
CA ALA A 683 4.56 -36.17 14.24
C ALA A 683 4.47 -37.54 14.91
N ALA A 684 4.34 -37.55 16.24
CA ALA A 684 4.33 -38.82 17.03
C ALA A 684 3.00 -39.59 16.91
N GLY A 685 1.87 -38.92 16.65
CA GLY A 685 0.59 -39.58 16.54
C GLY A 685 -0.61 -38.64 16.43
N PHE A 686 -1.81 -39.15 16.72
CA PHE A 686 -3.02 -38.37 16.75
C PHE A 686 -3.25 -37.79 18.15
N GLY A 687 -3.04 -36.47 18.28
CA GLY A 687 -3.14 -35.75 19.55
C GLY A 687 -3.78 -34.38 19.38
N ALA A 688 -3.63 -33.53 20.41
CA ALA A 688 -4.25 -32.22 20.46
C ALA A 688 -3.89 -31.33 19.24
N PHE A 689 -2.65 -31.42 18.77
CA PHE A 689 -2.14 -30.58 17.68
C PHE A 689 -2.46 -31.08 16.26
N ASN A 690 -3.14 -32.19 16.14
CA ASN A 690 -3.72 -32.67 14.87
C ASN A 690 -5.21 -33.01 14.97
N GLY A 691 -5.87 -32.37 15.93
CA GLY A 691 -7.33 -32.30 16.01
C GLY A 691 -7.99 -33.29 16.96
N TYR A 692 -7.26 -33.94 17.84
CA TYR A 692 -7.89 -34.74 18.90
C TYR A 692 -8.14 -33.90 20.15
N VAL A 693 -9.38 -33.45 20.35
CA VAL A 693 -9.80 -32.53 21.42
C VAL A 693 -11.03 -33.12 22.13
N PRO A 694 -10.84 -34.13 22.99
CA PRO A 694 -11.96 -34.84 23.64
C PRO A 694 -12.88 -33.95 24.47
N GLN A 695 -12.35 -32.87 25.07
CA GLN A 695 -13.17 -31.93 25.83
C GLN A 695 -14.15 -31.20 24.91
N ALA A 696 -13.69 -30.73 23.75
CA ALA A 696 -14.57 -30.11 22.77
C ALA A 696 -15.62 -31.11 22.21
N GLY A 697 -15.24 -32.38 22.09
CA GLY A 697 -16.15 -33.47 21.75
C GLY A 697 -17.31 -33.59 22.74
N LYS A 698 -17.04 -33.45 24.04
CA LYS A 698 -18.09 -33.47 25.09
C LYS A 698 -18.99 -32.21 24.99
N ASP A 699 -18.39 -31.06 24.80
CA ASP A 699 -19.11 -29.77 24.73
C ASP A 699 -19.95 -29.65 23.46
N LEU A 700 -19.56 -30.33 22.38
CA LEU A 700 -20.25 -30.35 21.09
C LEU A 700 -21.02 -31.65 20.83
N ASN A 701 -21.19 -32.50 21.85
CA ASN A 701 -21.79 -33.82 21.69
C ASN A 701 -23.24 -33.72 21.12
N PRO A 702 -23.47 -34.19 19.87
CA PRO A 702 -24.79 -34.12 19.26
C PRO A 702 -25.83 -34.98 19.95
N PHE A 703 -25.41 -35.96 20.74
CA PHE A 703 -26.28 -36.92 21.43
C PHE A 703 -26.65 -36.49 22.85
N ALA A 704 -26.08 -35.39 23.36
CA ALA A 704 -26.44 -34.88 24.67
C ALA A 704 -27.87 -34.29 24.67
N ALA A 705 -28.54 -34.35 25.79
CA ALA A 705 -29.90 -33.86 25.92
C ALA A 705 -30.02 -32.34 25.64
N ASP A 706 -28.94 -31.59 25.94
CA ASP A 706 -28.74 -30.19 25.68
C ASP A 706 -27.71 -29.95 24.54
N GLY A 707 -27.56 -30.96 23.69
CA GLY A 707 -26.62 -30.92 22.57
C GLY A 707 -26.95 -29.86 21.52
N PRO A 708 -25.96 -29.54 20.64
CA PRO A 708 -26.15 -28.52 19.63
C PRO A 708 -27.22 -28.92 18.60
N VAL A 709 -28.07 -27.96 18.22
CA VAL A 709 -28.99 -28.12 17.09
C VAL A 709 -28.21 -28.03 15.78
N LEU A 710 -28.15 -29.13 15.03
CA LEU A 710 -27.34 -29.25 13.83
C LEU A 710 -28.15 -28.96 12.56
N SER A 711 -27.54 -28.25 11.61
CA SER A 711 -28.04 -28.11 10.24
C SER A 711 -27.36 -29.12 9.31
N ALA A 712 -27.99 -29.39 8.17
CA ALA A 712 -27.39 -30.20 7.12
C ALA A 712 -26.00 -29.69 6.73
N SER A 713 -25.83 -28.36 6.57
CA SER A 713 -24.56 -27.74 6.24
C SER A 713 -23.47 -27.92 7.30
N ALA A 714 -23.84 -27.93 8.60
CA ALA A 714 -22.90 -28.19 9.68
C ALA A 714 -22.39 -29.64 9.62
N LEU A 715 -23.31 -30.60 9.44
CA LEU A 715 -22.96 -32.01 9.29
C LEU A 715 -22.12 -32.30 8.05
N GLU A 716 -22.45 -31.68 6.92
CA GLU A 716 -21.66 -31.77 5.69
C GLU A 716 -20.29 -31.13 5.81
N THR A 717 -20.17 -30.07 6.62
CA THR A 717 -18.87 -29.48 6.97
C THR A 717 -18.02 -30.47 7.79
N ALA A 718 -18.62 -31.13 8.81
CA ALA A 718 -17.97 -32.19 9.55
C ALA A 718 -17.60 -33.36 8.64
N GLY A 719 -18.45 -33.71 7.69
CA GLY A 719 -18.20 -34.73 6.67
C GLY A 719 -17.09 -34.38 5.69
N ARG A 720 -16.96 -33.14 5.29
CA ARG A 720 -15.84 -32.68 4.46
C ARG A 720 -14.56 -32.57 5.25
N CYS A 721 -14.55 -31.82 6.33
CA CYS A 721 -13.40 -31.59 7.17
C CYS A 721 -13.80 -31.37 8.64
N PRO A 722 -13.63 -32.36 9.52
CA PRO A 722 -13.94 -32.20 10.94
C PRO A 722 -13.24 -31.02 11.60
N LEU A 723 -12.02 -30.69 11.16
CA LEU A 723 -11.26 -29.52 11.67
C LEU A 723 -11.97 -28.20 11.30
N ALA A 724 -12.50 -28.07 10.08
CA ALA A 724 -13.28 -26.90 9.67
C ALA A 724 -14.59 -26.78 10.46
N PHE A 725 -15.24 -27.90 10.75
CA PHE A 725 -16.41 -27.95 11.65
C PHE A 725 -16.04 -27.45 13.04
N PHE A 726 -14.92 -27.87 13.60
CA PHE A 726 -14.46 -27.44 14.93
C PHE A 726 -14.17 -25.93 14.95
N PHE A 727 -13.49 -25.38 13.92
CA PHE A 727 -13.27 -23.95 13.83
C PHE A 727 -14.59 -23.17 13.79
N ARG A 728 -15.54 -23.60 12.97
CA ARG A 728 -16.82 -22.90 12.78
C ARG A 728 -17.78 -23.05 13.95
N ASN A 729 -17.98 -24.27 14.41
CA ASN A 729 -19.02 -24.58 15.41
C ASN A 729 -18.49 -24.65 16.84
N GLY A 730 -17.24 -25.07 17.04
CA GLY A 730 -16.58 -25.12 18.34
C GLY A 730 -16.00 -23.77 18.73
N LEU A 731 -15.09 -23.25 17.92
CA LEU A 731 -14.39 -22.00 18.20
C LEU A 731 -15.15 -20.74 17.76
N LYS A 732 -16.26 -20.90 17.03
CA LYS A 732 -17.07 -19.79 16.48
C LYS A 732 -16.25 -18.83 15.60
N LEU A 733 -15.25 -19.34 14.87
CA LEU A 733 -14.46 -18.58 13.92
C LEU A 733 -15.25 -18.42 12.62
N HIS A 734 -15.45 -17.19 12.23
CA HIS A 734 -16.08 -16.85 10.95
C HIS A 734 -15.14 -15.89 10.18
N PRO A 735 -15.11 -15.96 8.83
CA PRO A 735 -14.47 -14.93 8.04
C PRO A 735 -15.10 -13.57 8.33
N PRO A 736 -14.38 -12.46 8.15
CA PRO A 736 -14.96 -11.12 8.28
C PRO A 736 -16.13 -10.96 7.29
N ASP A 737 -17.25 -10.41 7.77
CA ASP A 737 -18.33 -9.97 6.88
C ASP A 737 -17.87 -8.70 6.17
N GLU A 738 -17.37 -8.82 4.96
CA GLU A 738 -16.95 -7.73 4.10
C GLU A 738 -17.57 -7.90 2.73
N LEU A 739 -18.15 -6.82 2.20
CA LEU A 739 -18.69 -6.82 0.85
C LEU A 739 -17.53 -6.75 -0.16
N GLU A 740 -17.17 -7.89 -0.74
CA GLU A 740 -16.20 -7.93 -1.84
C GLU A 740 -16.90 -7.53 -3.15
N ILE A 741 -16.39 -6.49 -3.79
CA ILE A 741 -16.87 -6.04 -5.09
C ILE A 741 -15.98 -6.64 -6.17
N ASP A 742 -16.56 -7.56 -6.95
CA ASP A 742 -15.95 -8.12 -8.15
C ASP A 742 -16.33 -7.22 -9.36
N PRO A 743 -15.38 -6.59 -10.06
CA PRO A 743 -15.71 -5.69 -11.17
C PRO A 743 -16.43 -6.39 -12.33
N ASP A 744 -16.29 -7.72 -12.45
CA ASP A 744 -16.85 -8.53 -13.54
C ASP A 744 -18.15 -9.22 -13.14
N ARG A 745 -18.58 -9.11 -11.89
CA ARG A 745 -19.74 -9.82 -11.36
C ARG A 745 -20.52 -8.99 -10.34
N TRP A 746 -21.85 -8.93 -10.50
CA TRP A 746 -22.72 -8.19 -9.60
C TRP A 746 -22.92 -8.90 -8.24
N ILE A 747 -23.38 -10.17 -8.26
CA ILE A 747 -23.67 -10.96 -7.07
C ILE A 747 -22.90 -12.28 -7.11
N ASP A 748 -22.47 -12.78 -5.95
CA ASP A 748 -21.79 -14.06 -5.84
C ASP A 748 -22.72 -15.26 -6.09
N ALA A 749 -22.17 -16.48 -6.09
CA ALA A 749 -22.95 -17.69 -6.37
C ALA A 749 -24.00 -18.01 -5.30
N ALA A 750 -23.72 -17.67 -4.02
CA ALA A 750 -24.68 -17.89 -2.92
C ALA A 750 -25.81 -16.87 -3.00
N GLN A 751 -25.49 -15.60 -3.23
CA GLN A 751 -26.47 -14.52 -3.43
C GLN A 751 -27.35 -14.78 -4.64
N PHE A 752 -26.76 -15.23 -5.77
CA PHE A 752 -27.51 -15.64 -6.96
C PHE A 752 -28.49 -16.79 -6.63
N GLY A 753 -28.03 -17.78 -5.86
CA GLY A 753 -28.88 -18.87 -5.39
C GLY A 753 -30.06 -18.37 -4.55
N SER A 754 -29.79 -17.54 -3.53
CA SER A 754 -30.80 -16.99 -2.63
C SER A 754 -31.86 -16.16 -3.37
N LEU A 755 -31.46 -15.34 -4.35
CA LEU A 755 -32.39 -14.58 -5.18
C LEU A 755 -33.31 -15.51 -5.98
N MET A 756 -32.74 -16.53 -6.61
CA MET A 756 -33.52 -17.47 -7.43
C MET A 756 -34.48 -18.35 -6.59
N HIS A 757 -34.06 -18.77 -5.38
CA HIS A 757 -34.94 -19.48 -4.46
C HIS A 757 -36.16 -18.63 -4.07
N ASP A 758 -35.96 -17.35 -3.75
CA ASP A 758 -37.10 -16.45 -3.45
C ASP A 758 -38.02 -16.27 -4.67
N VAL A 759 -37.47 -16.11 -5.87
CA VAL A 759 -38.26 -16.01 -7.12
C VAL A 759 -39.07 -17.28 -7.37
N PHE A 760 -38.46 -18.45 -7.23
CA PHE A 760 -39.13 -19.74 -7.44
C PHE A 760 -40.21 -19.97 -6.39
N ARG A 761 -39.93 -19.69 -5.12
CA ARG A 761 -40.92 -19.74 -4.03
C ARG A 761 -42.10 -18.85 -4.31
N ARG A 762 -41.92 -17.55 -4.54
CA ARG A 762 -43.03 -16.61 -4.80
C ARG A 762 -43.90 -17.07 -5.97
N PHE A 763 -43.27 -17.49 -7.05
CA PHE A 763 -43.96 -17.96 -8.25
C PHE A 763 -44.80 -19.22 -7.97
N MET A 764 -44.21 -20.22 -7.30
CA MET A 764 -44.86 -21.47 -7.03
C MET A 764 -45.94 -21.32 -5.96
N ASP A 765 -45.76 -20.48 -4.95
CA ASP A 765 -46.77 -20.12 -3.93
C ASP A 765 -48.02 -19.49 -4.57
N GLU A 766 -47.80 -18.56 -5.51
CA GLU A 766 -48.94 -17.93 -6.23
C GLU A 766 -49.73 -18.94 -7.09
N LEU A 767 -49.04 -19.86 -7.78
CA LEU A 767 -49.70 -20.90 -8.57
C LEU A 767 -50.44 -21.90 -7.68
N SER A 768 -49.82 -22.37 -6.61
CA SER A 768 -50.40 -23.30 -5.66
C SER A 768 -51.65 -22.70 -5.00
N SER A 769 -51.61 -21.44 -4.58
CA SER A 769 -52.74 -20.71 -4.02
C SER A 769 -53.90 -20.56 -4.99
N ALA A 770 -53.60 -20.47 -6.31
CA ALA A 770 -54.59 -20.40 -7.37
C ALA A 770 -55.07 -21.78 -7.82
N GLY A 771 -54.56 -22.89 -7.25
CA GLY A 771 -54.83 -24.25 -7.68
C GLY A 771 -54.37 -24.55 -9.14
N GLN A 772 -53.33 -23.85 -9.61
CA GLN A 772 -52.84 -23.93 -10.97
C GLN A 772 -51.50 -24.68 -10.99
N ARG A 773 -51.27 -25.42 -12.07
CA ARG A 773 -49.97 -26.02 -12.40
C ARG A 773 -49.17 -25.09 -13.30
N PRO A 774 -47.83 -25.12 -13.27
CA PRO A 774 -47.01 -24.31 -14.16
C PRO A 774 -47.24 -24.60 -15.65
N GLN A 775 -47.37 -23.56 -16.46
CA GLN A 775 -47.45 -23.66 -17.91
C GLN A 775 -46.62 -22.53 -18.55
N PHE A 776 -45.70 -22.90 -19.44
CA PHE A 776 -44.72 -21.95 -19.98
C PHE A 776 -45.40 -20.79 -20.70
N GLU A 777 -46.27 -21.07 -21.65
CA GLU A 777 -46.96 -20.05 -22.47
C GLU A 777 -47.85 -19.10 -21.64
N ARG A 778 -48.48 -19.58 -20.58
CA ARG A 778 -49.33 -18.77 -19.72
C ARG A 778 -48.51 -17.95 -18.71
N ASP A 779 -47.49 -18.55 -18.11
CA ASP A 779 -46.92 -18.06 -16.84
C ASP A 779 -45.57 -17.34 -16.99
N HIS A 780 -44.94 -17.37 -18.20
CA HIS A 780 -43.58 -16.76 -18.41
C HIS A 780 -43.57 -15.28 -18.10
N ASN A 781 -44.59 -14.49 -18.44
CA ASN A 781 -44.67 -13.08 -18.14
C ASN A 781 -44.85 -12.82 -16.62
N ARG A 782 -45.57 -13.70 -15.94
CA ARG A 782 -45.77 -13.64 -14.48
C ARG A 782 -44.44 -13.88 -13.75
N LEU A 783 -43.72 -14.93 -14.12
CA LEU A 783 -42.41 -15.24 -13.56
C LEU A 783 -41.39 -14.13 -13.86
N ALA A 784 -41.38 -13.56 -15.07
CA ALA A 784 -40.52 -12.44 -15.43
C ALA A 784 -40.79 -11.20 -14.58
N LYS A 785 -42.07 -10.93 -14.23
CA LYS A 785 -42.43 -9.83 -13.35
C LYS A 785 -41.91 -10.03 -11.93
N ILE A 786 -42.08 -11.21 -11.36
CA ILE A 786 -41.59 -11.58 -10.01
C ILE A 786 -40.06 -11.46 -9.97
N LEU A 787 -39.37 -11.96 -11.02
CA LEU A 787 -37.93 -11.84 -11.13
C LEU A 787 -37.48 -10.37 -11.18
N HIS A 788 -38.15 -9.55 -11.97
CA HIS A 788 -37.81 -8.13 -12.08
C HIS A 788 -37.95 -7.40 -10.74
N GLU A 789 -39.06 -7.63 -10.04
CA GLU A 789 -39.30 -7.05 -8.70
C GLU A 789 -38.23 -7.49 -7.69
N ALA A 790 -37.87 -8.77 -7.68
CA ALA A 790 -36.82 -9.29 -6.79
C ALA A 790 -35.41 -8.70 -7.14
N VAL A 791 -35.13 -8.59 -8.44
CA VAL A 791 -33.85 -8.01 -8.91
C VAL A 791 -33.71 -6.53 -8.53
N GLU A 792 -34.79 -5.72 -8.69
CA GLU A 792 -34.74 -4.31 -8.33
C GLU A 792 -34.52 -4.14 -6.81
N GLN A 793 -35.14 -4.97 -5.98
CA GLN A 793 -34.91 -4.96 -4.53
C GLN A 793 -33.43 -5.32 -4.20
N TRP A 794 -32.88 -6.37 -4.83
CA TRP A 794 -31.49 -6.77 -4.63
C TRP A 794 -30.49 -5.72 -5.12
N ARG A 795 -30.84 -5.01 -6.21
CA ARG A 795 -30.02 -3.94 -6.75
C ARG A 795 -29.89 -2.76 -5.79
N GLU A 796 -30.91 -2.48 -5.00
CA GLU A 796 -30.87 -1.48 -3.94
C GLU A 796 -29.98 -1.93 -2.77
N ASP A 797 -30.04 -3.19 -2.39
CA ASP A 797 -29.27 -3.74 -1.26
C ASP A 797 -27.81 -4.02 -1.61
N VAL A 798 -27.55 -4.52 -2.82
CA VAL A 798 -26.23 -4.86 -3.36
C VAL A 798 -26.06 -4.15 -4.70
N PRO A 799 -25.51 -2.93 -4.72
CA PRO A 799 -25.31 -2.20 -5.95
C PRO A 799 -24.35 -2.93 -6.92
N PRO A 800 -24.66 -3.01 -8.22
CA PRO A 800 -23.75 -3.62 -9.17
C PRO A 800 -22.48 -2.77 -9.35
N PRO A 801 -21.31 -3.39 -9.60
CA PRO A 801 -20.06 -2.68 -9.81
C PRO A 801 -20.08 -1.83 -11.08
N ASN A 802 -20.80 -2.28 -12.11
CA ASN A 802 -21.03 -1.57 -13.36
C ASN A 802 -22.22 -2.17 -14.11
N GLU A 803 -22.74 -1.43 -15.08
CA GLU A 803 -23.92 -1.82 -15.86
C GLU A 803 -23.69 -3.07 -16.72
N ASN A 804 -22.47 -3.34 -17.16
CA ASN A 804 -22.16 -4.53 -17.96
C ASN A 804 -22.22 -5.82 -17.11
N ALA A 805 -21.64 -5.80 -15.92
CA ALA A 805 -21.72 -6.91 -14.97
C ALA A 805 -23.18 -7.18 -14.58
N PHE A 806 -23.96 -6.14 -14.33
CA PHE A 806 -25.39 -6.26 -14.06
C PHE A 806 -26.15 -6.91 -15.22
N ARG A 807 -26.02 -6.38 -16.44
CA ARG A 807 -26.72 -6.94 -17.63
C ARG A 807 -26.39 -8.39 -17.89
N MET A 808 -25.12 -8.76 -17.75
CA MET A 808 -24.69 -10.15 -17.94
C MET A 808 -25.34 -11.08 -16.91
N GLN A 809 -25.37 -10.72 -15.65
CA GLN A 809 -26.00 -11.56 -14.64
C GLN A 809 -27.54 -11.51 -14.71
N TYR A 810 -28.15 -10.37 -15.00
CA TYR A 810 -29.58 -10.27 -15.24
C TYR A 810 -30.05 -11.21 -16.37
N TRP A 811 -29.30 -11.26 -17.46
CA TRP A 811 -29.53 -12.23 -18.54
C TRP A 811 -29.46 -13.69 -18.02
N GLN A 812 -28.49 -14.02 -17.18
CA GLN A 812 -28.37 -15.35 -16.56
C GLN A 812 -29.58 -15.69 -15.68
N LEU A 813 -30.05 -14.72 -14.88
CA LEU A 813 -31.23 -14.87 -14.04
C LEU A 813 -32.49 -15.15 -14.89
N VAL A 814 -32.71 -14.37 -15.95
CA VAL A 814 -33.85 -14.56 -16.89
C VAL A 814 -33.77 -15.93 -17.55
N ARG A 815 -32.58 -16.35 -17.97
CA ARG A 815 -32.41 -17.65 -18.61
C ARG A 815 -32.66 -18.82 -17.66
N THR A 816 -32.16 -18.70 -16.42
CA THR A 816 -32.39 -19.67 -15.35
C THR A 816 -33.89 -19.80 -15.02
N SER A 817 -34.59 -18.68 -14.92
CA SER A 817 -36.06 -18.67 -14.73
C SER A 817 -36.82 -19.36 -15.87
N SER A 818 -36.42 -19.11 -17.10
CA SER A 818 -37.01 -19.74 -18.28
C SER A 818 -36.80 -21.27 -18.29
N ILE A 819 -35.61 -21.73 -17.95
CA ILE A 819 -35.32 -23.18 -17.84
C ILE A 819 -36.15 -23.81 -16.72
N PHE A 820 -36.24 -23.13 -15.57
CA PHE A 820 -37.05 -23.57 -14.46
C PHE A 820 -38.48 -23.81 -14.89
N LEU A 821 -39.13 -22.83 -15.53
CA LEU A 821 -40.55 -22.92 -15.90
C LEU A 821 -40.78 -23.99 -16.95
N GLN A 822 -39.88 -24.13 -17.94
CA GLN A 822 -39.99 -25.16 -18.97
C GLN A 822 -39.98 -26.58 -18.39
N VAL A 823 -39.06 -26.83 -17.45
CA VAL A 823 -38.95 -28.15 -16.83
C VAL A 823 -40.07 -28.42 -15.81
N GLU A 824 -40.57 -27.38 -15.14
CA GLU A 824 -41.67 -27.51 -14.20
C GLU A 824 -43.02 -27.84 -14.91
N GLU A 825 -43.27 -27.35 -16.10
CA GLU A 825 -44.45 -27.67 -16.90
C GLU A 825 -44.62 -29.17 -17.11
N ASP A 826 -43.53 -29.84 -17.46
CA ASP A 826 -43.54 -31.29 -17.68
C ASP A 826 -43.62 -32.06 -16.34
N PHE A 827 -42.82 -31.64 -15.38
CA PHE A 827 -42.68 -32.34 -14.07
C PHE A 827 -43.94 -32.29 -13.23
N CYS A 828 -44.65 -31.15 -13.19
CA CYS A 828 -45.84 -30.98 -12.41
C CYS A 828 -47.08 -31.66 -13.01
N GLN A 829 -46.96 -32.43 -14.11
CA GLN A 829 -48.02 -33.26 -14.60
C GLN A 829 -48.30 -34.45 -13.66
N ASP A 830 -47.24 -35.04 -13.08
CA ASP A 830 -47.29 -36.21 -12.22
C ASP A 830 -47.07 -35.88 -10.72
N SER A 831 -46.77 -34.62 -10.39
CA SER A 831 -46.44 -34.17 -9.03
C SER A 831 -47.15 -32.85 -8.73
N GLN A 832 -47.69 -32.67 -7.53
CA GLN A 832 -48.34 -31.45 -7.11
C GLN A 832 -47.48 -30.74 -6.04
N PRO A 833 -46.82 -29.62 -6.33
CA PRO A 833 -46.14 -28.77 -5.36
C PRO A 833 -47.10 -28.25 -4.30
N ARG A 834 -46.78 -28.45 -3.02
CA ARG A 834 -47.66 -28.15 -1.88
C ARG A 834 -47.09 -27.20 -0.89
N PHE A 835 -45.81 -27.37 -0.51
CA PHE A 835 -45.19 -26.56 0.54
C PHE A 835 -43.80 -26.10 0.06
N PHE A 836 -43.49 -24.82 0.36
CA PHE A 836 -42.27 -24.16 -0.09
C PHE A 836 -41.59 -23.50 1.09
N GLU A 837 -40.23 -23.55 1.14
CA GLU A 837 -39.40 -22.98 2.21
C GLU A 837 -39.90 -23.37 3.61
N VAL A 838 -40.11 -24.66 3.84
CA VAL A 838 -40.55 -25.17 5.12
C VAL A 838 -39.48 -25.00 6.19
N ALA A 839 -39.80 -24.24 7.24
CA ALA A 839 -38.88 -23.93 8.35
C ALA A 839 -39.05 -24.94 9.48
N LEU A 840 -38.03 -25.76 9.72
CA LEU A 840 -38.03 -26.73 10.85
C LEU A 840 -36.89 -26.38 11.81
N GLY A 841 -37.20 -26.14 13.08
CA GLY A 841 -36.27 -25.66 14.09
C GLY A 841 -35.81 -24.21 13.88
N LEU A 842 -36.59 -23.44 13.12
CA LEU A 842 -36.30 -22.06 12.73
C LEU A 842 -37.56 -21.20 12.76
N GLU A 843 -37.41 -19.88 12.79
CA GLU A 843 -38.55 -18.97 12.66
C GLU A 843 -39.05 -18.96 11.20
N SER A 844 -40.38 -19.01 11.04
CA SER A 844 -41.02 -19.00 9.72
C SER A 844 -40.77 -17.73 8.96
N VAL A 845 -40.67 -17.81 7.62
CA VAL A 845 -40.71 -16.64 6.72
C VAL A 845 -42.10 -15.99 6.78
N ALA A 846 -42.16 -14.72 6.44
CA ALA A 846 -43.45 -13.98 6.39
C ALA A 846 -44.47 -14.70 5.51
N GLY A 847 -45.62 -15.09 6.12
CA GLY A 847 -46.70 -15.86 5.49
C GLY A 847 -46.94 -17.22 6.15
N GLY A 848 -45.90 -17.84 6.72
CA GLY A 848 -45.99 -19.13 7.43
C GLY A 848 -46.35 -20.32 6.53
N ASN A 849 -45.94 -21.51 6.90
CA ASN A 849 -46.29 -22.75 6.24
C ASN A 849 -46.92 -23.68 7.28
N PRO A 850 -47.97 -24.46 6.96
CA PRO A 850 -48.60 -25.39 7.89
C PRO A 850 -47.67 -26.43 8.53
N LEU A 851 -46.51 -26.68 7.89
CA LEU A 851 -45.49 -27.58 8.38
C LEU A 851 -44.40 -26.91 9.21
N ASP A 852 -44.37 -25.57 9.29
CA ASP A 852 -43.35 -24.85 10.05
C ASP A 852 -43.38 -25.20 11.52
N ASP A 853 -42.21 -25.43 12.09
CA ASP A 853 -42.07 -25.74 13.51
C ASP A 853 -40.80 -25.01 14.06
N LYS A 854 -41.01 -24.20 15.11
CA LYS A 854 -39.91 -23.48 15.77
C LYS A 854 -39.03 -24.39 16.61
N GLU A 855 -39.61 -25.51 17.07
CA GLU A 855 -38.89 -26.50 17.87
C GLU A 855 -37.98 -27.33 16.94
N PRO A 856 -36.72 -27.61 17.35
CA PRO A 856 -35.84 -28.46 16.59
C PRO A 856 -36.42 -29.84 16.33
N SER A 857 -36.23 -30.36 15.13
CA SER A 857 -36.68 -31.73 14.78
C SER A 857 -35.80 -32.78 15.44
N THR A 858 -36.44 -33.73 16.14
CA THR A 858 -35.72 -34.90 16.68
C THR A 858 -35.55 -35.96 15.61
N VAL A 859 -34.30 -36.31 15.29
CA VAL A 859 -33.97 -37.36 14.31
C VAL A 859 -33.38 -38.56 15.04
N ASN A 860 -34.10 -39.71 14.99
CA ASN A 860 -33.65 -40.96 15.60
C ASN A 860 -32.66 -41.68 14.71
N LEU A 861 -31.55 -42.14 15.28
CA LEU A 861 -30.45 -42.81 14.58
C LEU A 861 -30.44 -44.32 14.84
N PRO A 862 -29.79 -45.15 14.00
CA PRO A 862 -29.78 -46.62 14.11
C PRO A 862 -29.25 -47.16 15.44
N ASN A 863 -28.34 -46.42 16.10
CA ASN A 863 -27.80 -46.82 17.43
C ASN A 863 -28.76 -46.56 18.61
N GLY A 864 -29.98 -46.10 18.33
CA GLY A 864 -30.98 -45.76 19.36
C GLY A 864 -30.79 -44.37 20.00
N LYS A 865 -29.76 -43.64 19.67
CA LYS A 865 -29.58 -42.23 20.05
C LYS A 865 -30.39 -41.33 19.11
N SER A 866 -30.64 -40.09 19.51
CA SER A 866 -31.27 -39.06 18.68
C SER A 866 -30.44 -37.82 18.65
N ILE A 867 -30.64 -36.97 17.62
CA ILE A 867 -30.02 -35.66 17.47
C ILE A 867 -31.11 -34.60 17.25
N LEU A 868 -30.79 -33.38 17.60
CA LEU A 868 -31.61 -32.20 17.29
C LEU A 868 -31.15 -31.59 15.97
N ALA A 869 -32.09 -31.41 15.02
CA ALA A 869 -31.83 -30.89 13.70
C ALA A 869 -32.68 -29.68 13.33
N ARG A 870 -32.15 -28.82 12.51
CA ARG A 870 -32.88 -27.67 11.93
C ARG A 870 -32.54 -27.52 10.45
N GLY A 871 -33.46 -26.94 9.69
CA GLY A 871 -33.22 -26.66 8.27
C GLY A 871 -34.38 -25.96 7.59
N TRP A 872 -34.08 -25.40 6.43
CA TRP A 872 -35.04 -24.91 5.45
C TRP A 872 -35.15 -25.95 4.34
N ILE A 873 -36.36 -26.34 4.01
CA ILE A 873 -36.62 -27.30 2.96
C ILE A 873 -37.32 -26.58 1.82
N ASP A 874 -36.68 -26.49 0.67
CA ASP A 874 -37.07 -25.62 -0.44
C ASP A 874 -38.47 -25.97 -0.96
N ARG A 875 -38.77 -27.29 -1.12
CA ARG A 875 -40.02 -27.71 -1.72
C ARG A 875 -40.45 -29.13 -1.28
N VAL A 876 -41.72 -29.30 -1.04
CA VAL A 876 -42.38 -30.59 -0.78
C VAL A 876 -43.57 -30.76 -1.72
N ASP A 877 -43.58 -31.82 -2.51
CA ASP A 877 -44.64 -32.18 -3.46
C ASP A 877 -45.45 -33.36 -2.98
N GLU A 878 -46.74 -33.34 -3.23
CA GLU A 878 -47.63 -34.49 -3.10
C GLU A 878 -47.65 -35.30 -4.41
N THR A 879 -47.25 -36.56 -4.36
CA THR A 879 -47.13 -37.42 -5.52
C THR A 879 -48.36 -38.34 -5.65
N ASP A 880 -48.89 -38.80 -4.52
CA ASP A 880 -50.18 -39.57 -4.42
C ASP A 880 -50.76 -39.40 -3.01
N ALA A 881 -51.86 -39.97 -2.70
CA ALA A 881 -52.50 -39.89 -1.42
C ALA A 881 -51.58 -40.35 -0.28
N SER A 882 -51.24 -39.45 0.66
CA SER A 882 -50.27 -39.64 1.74
C SER A 882 -48.80 -39.88 1.28
N GLN A 883 -48.47 -39.64 0.01
CA GLN A 883 -47.11 -39.83 -0.56
C GLN A 883 -46.55 -38.50 -0.96
N TYR A 884 -45.28 -38.27 -0.56
CA TYR A 884 -44.62 -37.01 -0.75
C TYR A 884 -43.22 -37.21 -1.29
N SER A 885 -42.72 -36.15 -2.06
CA SER A 885 -41.34 -36.04 -2.46
C SER A 885 -40.75 -34.70 -2.01
N VAL A 886 -39.45 -34.66 -1.70
CA VAL A 886 -38.75 -33.47 -1.28
C VAL A 886 -37.76 -33.04 -2.37
N TRP A 887 -37.77 -31.77 -2.69
CA TRP A 887 -36.87 -31.19 -3.69
C TRP A 887 -36.09 -30.01 -3.14
N ASP A 888 -34.81 -29.95 -3.49
CA ASP A 888 -33.90 -28.87 -3.13
C ASP A 888 -33.31 -28.27 -4.42
N TYR A 889 -33.38 -26.95 -4.54
CA TYR A 889 -32.89 -26.23 -5.70
C TYR A 889 -31.38 -25.97 -5.63
N LYS A 890 -30.67 -26.25 -6.73
CA LYS A 890 -29.23 -25.97 -6.83
C LYS A 890 -28.90 -25.26 -8.14
N ILE A 891 -28.33 -24.05 -8.06
CA ILE A 891 -27.98 -23.25 -9.23
C ILE A 891 -26.55 -23.60 -9.73
N SER A 892 -26.17 -24.85 -9.60
CA SER A 892 -24.87 -25.36 -10.05
C SER A 892 -25.00 -26.19 -11.34
N SER A 893 -23.90 -26.73 -11.84
CA SER A 893 -23.87 -27.60 -13.03
C SER A 893 -24.37 -29.03 -12.78
N GLY A 894 -24.72 -29.38 -11.54
CA GLY A 894 -25.02 -30.76 -11.17
C GLY A 894 -23.79 -31.69 -11.11
N TYR A 895 -22.60 -31.18 -11.44
CA TYR A 895 -21.38 -31.97 -11.38
C TYR A 895 -21.10 -32.48 -9.98
N GLY A 896 -20.81 -33.78 -9.88
CA GLY A 896 -20.54 -34.45 -8.62
C GLY A 896 -21.79 -34.88 -7.86
N TYR A 897 -23.01 -34.72 -8.41
CA TYR A 897 -24.23 -35.37 -7.90
C TYR A 897 -24.45 -36.66 -8.67
N ASP A 898 -23.93 -37.76 -8.11
CA ASP A 898 -24.01 -39.08 -8.71
C ASP A 898 -25.12 -39.92 -8.06
N ARG A 899 -25.98 -40.54 -8.88
CA ARG A 899 -27.03 -41.43 -8.40
C ARG A 899 -26.47 -42.66 -7.69
N ALA A 900 -25.24 -43.09 -8.04
CA ALA A 900 -24.59 -44.25 -7.45
C ALA A 900 -23.97 -43.96 -6.07
N ASP A 901 -23.62 -42.70 -5.76
CA ASP A 901 -23.03 -42.28 -4.50
C ASP A 901 -23.73 -41.02 -3.93
N PRO A 902 -24.93 -41.17 -3.35
CA PRO A 902 -25.72 -40.05 -2.83
C PRO A 902 -25.03 -39.29 -1.69
N PHE A 903 -24.17 -39.95 -0.92
CA PHE A 903 -23.61 -39.38 0.30
C PHE A 903 -22.17 -38.90 0.19
N ARG A 904 -21.46 -39.30 -0.87
CA ARG A 904 -20.09 -38.89 -1.14
C ARG A 904 -19.18 -38.98 0.09
N GLN A 905 -19.19 -40.17 0.71
CA GLN A 905 -18.39 -40.42 1.92
C GLN A 905 -18.69 -39.47 3.09
N GLY A 906 -19.95 -39.12 3.30
CA GLY A 906 -20.41 -38.25 4.38
C GLY A 906 -20.34 -36.75 4.05
N ARG A 907 -19.90 -36.37 2.84
CA ARG A 907 -19.87 -34.96 2.40
C ARG A 907 -21.23 -34.38 2.02
N ARG A 908 -22.22 -35.27 1.89
CA ARG A 908 -23.63 -34.92 1.57
C ARG A 908 -24.53 -35.74 2.43
N VAL A 909 -25.31 -35.08 3.25
CA VAL A 909 -26.29 -35.75 4.16
C VAL A 909 -27.62 -35.00 4.20
N GLN A 910 -27.76 -33.93 3.47
CA GLN A 910 -28.95 -33.11 3.38
C GLN A 910 -30.16 -33.96 2.98
N SER A 911 -29.98 -34.83 1.99
CA SER A 911 -31.03 -35.67 1.45
C SER A 911 -31.72 -36.53 2.51
N VAL A 912 -30.95 -37.29 3.25
CA VAL A 912 -31.50 -38.21 4.29
C VAL A 912 -32.03 -37.40 5.50
N LEU A 913 -31.34 -36.32 5.88
CA LEU A 913 -31.75 -35.50 7.02
C LEU A 913 -33.09 -34.84 6.74
N TYR A 914 -33.24 -34.18 5.61
CA TYR A 914 -34.47 -33.46 5.23
C TYR A 914 -35.63 -34.41 4.98
N LEU A 915 -35.37 -35.58 4.35
CA LEU A 915 -36.38 -36.61 4.18
C LEU A 915 -37.00 -36.96 5.54
N ARG A 916 -36.15 -37.23 6.54
CA ARG A 916 -36.64 -37.65 7.88
C ARG A 916 -37.33 -36.52 8.66
N MET A 917 -36.82 -35.30 8.52
CA MET A 917 -37.40 -34.12 9.17
C MET A 917 -38.81 -33.83 8.61
N ILE A 918 -38.94 -33.83 7.27
CA ILE A 918 -40.23 -33.60 6.61
C ILE A 918 -41.22 -34.71 6.88
N GLU A 919 -40.81 -35.98 6.83
CA GLU A 919 -41.67 -37.10 7.16
C GLU A 919 -42.25 -36.98 8.61
N THR A 920 -41.41 -36.56 9.54
CA THR A 920 -41.81 -36.32 10.93
C THR A 920 -42.82 -35.16 11.04
N ALA A 921 -42.53 -34.05 10.35
CA ALA A 921 -43.38 -32.86 10.36
C ALA A 921 -44.74 -33.12 9.69
N LEU A 922 -44.77 -33.83 8.57
CA LEU A 922 -46.01 -34.25 7.88
C LEU A 922 -46.87 -35.12 8.77
N ARG A 923 -46.28 -36.14 9.41
CA ARG A 923 -47.01 -37.06 10.33
C ARG A 923 -47.54 -36.36 11.58
N LYS A 924 -46.82 -35.37 12.09
CA LYS A 924 -47.21 -34.58 13.27
C LYS A 924 -48.32 -33.60 12.95
N ASN A 925 -48.25 -32.88 11.83
CA ASN A 925 -49.07 -31.70 11.61
C ASN A 925 -50.18 -31.88 10.55
N LEU A 926 -50.09 -32.90 9.65
CA LEU A 926 -50.96 -33.02 8.50
C LEU A 926 -51.61 -34.42 8.39
N ASP A 927 -50.79 -35.47 8.22
CA ASP A 927 -51.31 -36.83 7.95
C ASP A 927 -50.41 -37.86 8.67
N PRO A 928 -50.91 -38.55 9.69
CA PRO A 928 -50.18 -39.59 10.44
C PRO A 928 -49.70 -40.78 9.57
N LYS A 929 -50.20 -40.92 8.35
CA LYS A 929 -49.80 -41.95 7.37
C LYS A 929 -48.82 -41.45 6.33
N ALA A 930 -48.43 -40.20 6.40
CA ALA A 930 -47.51 -39.59 5.40
C ALA A 930 -46.23 -40.39 5.29
N ILE A 931 -45.81 -40.61 4.04
CA ILE A 931 -44.56 -41.26 3.67
C ILE A 931 -43.83 -40.33 2.70
N VAL A 932 -42.58 -40.05 2.95
CA VAL A 932 -41.70 -39.37 1.99
C VAL A 932 -40.94 -40.42 1.20
N GLU A 933 -41.34 -40.61 -0.04
CA GLU A 933 -40.83 -41.68 -0.90
C GLU A 933 -39.46 -41.34 -1.54
N ARG A 934 -39.19 -40.04 -1.73
CA ARG A 934 -38.13 -39.59 -2.55
C ARG A 934 -37.57 -38.25 -2.08
N PHE A 935 -36.26 -38.07 -2.25
CA PHE A 935 -35.59 -36.80 -2.19
C PHE A 935 -34.78 -36.56 -3.48
N GLY A 936 -34.85 -35.33 -4.03
CA GLY A 936 -34.11 -34.96 -5.21
C GLY A 936 -33.55 -33.58 -5.19
N TYR A 937 -32.51 -33.39 -6.00
CA TYR A 937 -31.94 -32.08 -6.36
C TYR A 937 -32.42 -31.67 -7.74
N PHE A 938 -32.83 -30.41 -7.87
CA PHE A 938 -33.25 -29.82 -9.14
C PHE A 938 -32.25 -28.68 -9.51
N PHE A 939 -31.68 -28.74 -10.71
CA PHE A 939 -30.65 -27.85 -11.23
C PHE A 939 -31.17 -27.01 -12.38
N PRO A 940 -31.98 -25.96 -12.16
CA PRO A 940 -32.54 -25.10 -13.22
C PRO A 940 -31.50 -24.17 -13.83
N SER A 941 -30.22 -24.46 -13.73
CA SER A 941 -29.14 -23.62 -14.20
C SER A 941 -28.92 -23.75 -15.71
N ILE A 942 -28.31 -22.74 -16.32
CA ILE A 942 -27.89 -22.71 -17.72
C ILE A 942 -26.94 -23.89 -18.03
N ARG A 943 -26.12 -24.31 -17.07
CA ARG A 943 -25.15 -25.41 -17.28
C ARG A 943 -25.76 -26.79 -17.15
N ALA A 944 -26.79 -26.94 -16.32
CA ALA A 944 -27.42 -28.23 -16.05
C ALA A 944 -28.72 -28.44 -16.85
N HIS A 945 -29.24 -27.38 -17.48
CA HIS A 945 -30.43 -27.43 -18.36
C HIS A 945 -31.65 -28.10 -17.70
N GLY A 946 -31.85 -27.87 -16.37
CA GLY A 946 -33.00 -28.44 -15.68
C GLY A 946 -32.82 -29.88 -15.24
N LEU A 947 -31.58 -30.36 -15.10
CA LEU A 947 -31.28 -31.71 -14.61
C LEU A 947 -31.94 -31.95 -13.24
N ARG A 948 -32.54 -33.14 -13.07
CA ARG A 948 -33.01 -33.66 -11.77
C ARG A 948 -32.24 -34.92 -11.42
N VAL A 949 -31.77 -34.97 -10.17
CA VAL A 949 -31.08 -36.13 -9.59
C VAL A 949 -31.80 -36.50 -8.31
N ASP A 950 -32.36 -37.70 -8.24
CA ASP A 950 -33.20 -38.12 -7.16
C ASP A 950 -32.88 -39.56 -6.72
N TRP A 951 -33.30 -39.85 -5.50
CA TRP A 951 -33.14 -41.15 -4.84
C TRP A 951 -34.44 -41.47 -4.06
N ASP A 952 -34.83 -42.75 -4.09
CA ASP A 952 -35.88 -43.25 -3.24
C ASP A 952 -35.44 -43.35 -1.76
N ALA A 953 -36.40 -43.45 -0.85
CA ALA A 953 -36.18 -43.55 0.58
C ALA A 953 -35.33 -44.76 0.98
N ASP A 954 -35.48 -45.89 0.25
CA ASP A 954 -34.71 -47.11 0.51
C ASP A 954 -33.22 -46.93 0.20
N THR A 955 -32.89 -46.30 -0.91
CA THR A 955 -31.53 -45.96 -1.27
C THR A 955 -30.90 -45.02 -0.25
N LEU A 956 -31.70 -44.04 0.27
CA LEU A 956 -31.23 -43.09 1.27
C LEU A 956 -31.17 -43.66 2.69
N ALA A 957 -31.75 -44.81 2.97
CA ALA A 957 -31.79 -45.40 4.32
C ALA A 957 -30.39 -45.62 4.93
N SER A 958 -29.37 -45.95 4.08
CA SER A 958 -28.00 -46.12 4.53
C SER A 958 -27.36 -44.84 5.04
N GLY A 959 -27.86 -43.66 4.62
CA GLY A 959 -27.43 -42.36 5.11
C GLY A 959 -27.63 -42.12 6.59
N MET A 960 -28.58 -42.83 7.22
CA MET A 960 -28.79 -42.75 8.68
C MET A 960 -27.55 -43.27 9.46
N THR A 961 -26.87 -44.30 8.95
CA THR A 961 -25.59 -44.79 9.52
C THR A 961 -24.46 -43.79 9.26
N ILE A 962 -24.48 -43.07 8.17
CA ILE A 962 -23.52 -41.99 7.85
C ILE A 962 -23.70 -40.84 8.84
N LEU A 963 -24.95 -40.40 9.09
CA LEU A 963 -25.28 -39.38 10.10
C LEU A 963 -24.79 -39.81 11.51
N GLU A 964 -25.03 -41.06 11.89
CA GLU A 964 -24.56 -41.63 13.14
C GLU A 964 -23.04 -41.54 13.27
N ARG A 965 -22.29 -41.93 12.23
CA ARG A 965 -20.83 -41.88 12.21
C ARG A 965 -20.28 -40.47 12.30
N LEU A 966 -20.91 -39.51 11.60
CA LEU A 966 -20.54 -38.09 11.68
C LEU A 966 -20.73 -37.58 13.12
N CYS A 967 -21.86 -37.81 13.71
CA CYS A 967 -22.13 -37.40 15.08
C CYS A 967 -21.23 -38.06 16.10
N ALA A 968 -20.95 -39.37 15.93
CA ALA A 968 -19.99 -40.09 16.78
C ALA A 968 -18.55 -39.56 16.65
N SER A 969 -18.13 -39.18 15.45
CA SER A 969 -16.80 -38.55 15.25
C SER A 969 -16.69 -37.20 15.99
N VAL A 970 -17.78 -36.45 16.08
CA VAL A 970 -17.85 -35.20 16.87
C VAL A 970 -17.81 -35.51 18.36
N GLU A 971 -18.62 -36.50 18.85
CA GLU A 971 -18.62 -36.96 20.24
C GLU A 971 -17.23 -37.42 20.71
N ASP A 972 -16.49 -38.13 19.84
CA ASP A 972 -15.12 -38.58 20.10
C ASP A 972 -14.09 -37.41 20.19
N GLY A 973 -14.46 -36.20 19.77
CA GLY A 973 -13.55 -35.06 19.72
C GLY A 973 -12.45 -35.21 18.65
N ALA A 974 -12.77 -35.96 17.59
CA ALA A 974 -11.82 -36.28 16.52
C ALA A 974 -11.94 -35.28 15.33
N PHE A 975 -11.37 -34.08 15.50
CA PHE A 975 -11.42 -32.99 14.51
C PHE A 975 -10.23 -33.00 13.57
N VAL A 976 -9.94 -34.15 12.96
CA VAL A 976 -8.86 -34.27 11.97
C VAL A 976 -9.17 -33.46 10.71
N ALA A 977 -8.14 -32.92 10.06
CA ALA A 977 -8.31 -32.26 8.76
C ALA A 977 -8.74 -33.27 7.67
N THR A 978 -9.28 -32.78 6.58
CA THR A 978 -9.61 -33.62 5.41
C THR A 978 -8.36 -34.30 4.84
N ASN A 979 -8.58 -35.46 4.23
CA ASN A 979 -7.57 -36.19 3.46
C ASN A 979 -7.64 -35.90 1.94
N ASP A 980 -8.51 -35.01 1.52
CA ASP A 980 -8.77 -34.66 0.14
C ASP A 980 -8.58 -33.14 -0.08
N LYS A 981 -7.63 -32.78 -0.95
CA LYS A 981 -7.33 -31.38 -1.25
C LYS A 981 -8.48 -30.62 -1.91
N ASP A 982 -9.40 -31.32 -2.61
CA ASP A 982 -10.53 -30.69 -3.26
C ASP A 982 -11.52 -30.11 -2.22
N ASP A 983 -11.59 -30.67 -1.03
CA ASP A 983 -12.36 -30.13 0.08
C ASP A 983 -11.82 -28.76 0.58
N CYS A 984 -10.56 -28.44 0.31
CA CYS A 984 -9.89 -27.20 0.73
C CYS A 984 -9.99 -26.06 -0.30
N ARG A 985 -10.48 -26.33 -1.52
CA ARG A 985 -10.44 -25.36 -2.62
C ARG A 985 -11.18 -24.05 -2.33
N TYR A 986 -12.27 -24.13 -1.56
CA TYR A 986 -13.09 -22.98 -1.15
C TYR A 986 -13.29 -22.95 0.36
N CYS A 987 -12.25 -23.32 1.11
CA CYS A 987 -12.32 -23.38 2.56
C CYS A 987 -11.90 -22.05 3.20
N ASP A 988 -12.78 -21.49 4.03
CA ASP A 988 -12.52 -20.24 4.77
C ASP A 988 -11.30 -20.31 5.68
N TYR A 989 -10.84 -21.52 6.04
CA TYR A 989 -9.76 -21.75 6.97
C TYR A 989 -8.43 -22.17 6.30
N ALA A 990 -8.32 -22.10 4.98
CA ALA A 990 -7.11 -22.50 4.24
C ALA A 990 -5.86 -21.74 4.74
N SER A 991 -6.00 -20.47 5.09
CA SER A 991 -4.94 -19.62 5.65
C SER A 991 -4.43 -20.11 7.01
N ILE A 992 -5.29 -20.74 7.84
CA ILE A 992 -4.93 -21.33 9.12
C ILE A 992 -4.15 -22.62 8.89
N CYS A 993 -4.60 -23.45 7.94
CA CYS A 993 -3.95 -24.71 7.58
C CYS A 993 -2.62 -24.50 6.81
N ARG A 994 -2.43 -23.34 6.15
CA ARG A 994 -1.24 -22.95 5.34
C ARG A 994 -0.98 -23.90 4.17
N ASP A 995 -0.15 -24.92 4.36
CA ASP A 995 0.18 -25.92 3.32
C ASP A 995 -0.87 -27.02 3.26
N VAL A 996 -1.84 -26.85 2.36
CA VAL A 996 -2.95 -27.78 2.12
C VAL A 996 -2.44 -29.17 1.74
N ASN A 997 -1.39 -29.29 0.91
CA ASN A 997 -0.87 -30.57 0.48
C ASN A 997 -0.26 -31.35 1.66
N ARG A 998 0.47 -30.67 2.52
CA ARG A 998 1.06 -31.25 3.73
C ARG A 998 -0.03 -31.73 4.69
N VAL A 999 -1.00 -30.88 4.99
CA VAL A 999 -2.08 -31.18 5.94
C VAL A 999 -2.92 -32.37 5.46
N THR A 1000 -3.33 -32.40 4.20
CA THR A 1000 -4.13 -33.50 3.64
C THR A 1000 -3.34 -34.81 3.56
N SER A 1001 -2.04 -34.75 3.28
CA SER A 1001 -1.17 -35.92 3.29
C SER A 1001 -0.98 -36.49 4.70
N GLN A 1002 -0.79 -35.66 5.72
CA GLN A 1002 -0.73 -36.07 7.12
C GLN A 1002 -2.03 -36.73 7.56
N SER A 1003 -3.17 -36.13 7.25
CA SER A 1003 -4.50 -36.70 7.57
C SER A 1003 -4.72 -38.03 6.88
N LYS A 1004 -4.26 -38.20 5.62
CA LYS A 1004 -4.30 -39.47 4.92
C LYS A 1004 -3.48 -40.56 5.66
N GLY A 1005 -2.29 -40.19 6.16
CA GLY A 1005 -1.46 -41.08 6.99
C GLY A 1005 -2.15 -41.50 8.29
N LEU A 1006 -2.77 -40.53 9.01
CA LEU A 1006 -3.51 -40.81 10.26
C LEU A 1006 -4.71 -41.73 10.03
N LEU A 1007 -5.49 -41.49 8.98
CA LEU A 1007 -6.66 -42.29 8.63
C LEU A 1007 -6.28 -43.69 8.11
N GLY A 1008 -5.05 -43.88 7.68
CA GLY A 1008 -4.51 -45.22 7.35
C GLY A 1008 -4.20 -46.11 8.56
N ARG A 1009 -4.17 -45.54 9.76
CA ARG A 1009 -3.78 -46.26 11.01
C ARG A 1009 -5.01 -46.79 11.74
N ASP A 1010 -5.20 -48.12 11.76
CA ASP A 1010 -6.34 -48.75 12.40
C ASP A 1010 -6.27 -48.74 13.96
N ASP A 1011 -5.07 -48.54 14.50
CA ASP A 1011 -4.83 -48.41 15.95
C ASP A 1011 -5.34 -47.10 16.56
N LEU A 1012 -5.63 -46.10 15.74
CA LEU A 1012 -6.16 -44.83 16.21
C LEU A 1012 -7.70 -44.92 16.38
N VAL A 1013 -8.14 -45.35 17.56
CA VAL A 1013 -9.54 -45.57 17.92
C VAL A 1013 -10.39 -44.30 17.73
N PRO A 1014 -9.98 -43.08 18.15
CA PRO A 1014 -10.80 -41.87 17.97
C PRO A 1014 -11.14 -41.53 16.52
N LEU A 1015 -10.35 -42.03 15.57
CA LEU A 1015 -10.58 -41.79 14.14
C LEU A 1015 -11.45 -42.86 13.47
N LYS A 1016 -11.93 -43.85 14.22
CA LYS A 1016 -12.67 -44.98 13.68
C LYS A 1016 -13.85 -44.55 12.83
N HIS A 1017 -14.71 -43.72 13.36
CA HIS A 1017 -15.98 -43.30 12.70
C HIS A 1017 -15.72 -42.52 11.43
N PHE A 1018 -14.80 -41.56 11.46
CA PHE A 1018 -14.43 -40.78 10.28
C PHE A 1018 -13.68 -41.57 9.23
N ARG A 1019 -12.83 -42.49 9.65
CA ARG A 1019 -12.14 -43.46 8.77
C ARG A 1019 -13.10 -44.37 8.02
N GLU A 1020 -14.12 -44.91 8.73
CA GLU A 1020 -15.16 -45.71 8.09
C GLU A 1020 -15.96 -44.95 7.05
N LEU A 1021 -16.22 -43.65 7.25
CA LEU A 1021 -16.82 -42.78 6.24
C LEU A 1021 -15.96 -42.65 4.99
N ARG A 1022 -14.63 -42.60 5.16
CA ARG A 1022 -13.68 -42.46 4.03
C ARG A 1022 -13.38 -43.75 3.28
N ARG A 1023 -13.61 -44.88 3.87
CA ARG A 1023 -13.42 -46.20 3.22
C ARG A 1023 -14.66 -46.68 2.42
N GLY A 1024 -15.78 -46.00 2.57
CA GLY A 1024 -17.02 -46.28 1.83
C GLY A 1024 -18.01 -46.93 2.74
#